data_e44b27a0e77ccd91eeb0b9912dcc8c14
#
_entry.id   e44b27a0e77ccd91eeb0b9912dcc8c14
#
_cell.length_a   1.000
_cell.length_b   1.000
_cell.length_c   1.000
_cell.angle_alpha   90.00
_cell.angle_beta   90.00
_cell.angle_gamma   90.00
#
_symmetry.space_group_name_H-M   'P 1'
#
loop_
_entity.id
_entity.type
_entity.pdbx_description
1 polymer ?
#
loop_
_entity_poly.entity_id
_entity_poly.type
_entity_poly.pdbx_seq_one_letter_code
_entity_poly.pdbx_strand_id
1 'polypeptide(L)'
;MQNSIKVVTLVCFLLALSYLIGPAFGNARRVYADSHGTPVLQGAPKIAQCPDAKESSLPLPSSVSPDSFHDQLLAFLKNNEYAKLQWCVDKGVRDTGPYVYSEYLGTHPAVRVYYSPAIMNWLVNGRIDDIPDGAMIIKEMYFPGPAARYEGKQLTPDSWTVMIKDAKASKDGWFWGGLWTTPPMPKPSDSYKPPFGVLNEGFGLTCLHCHASSEKEFTFASLNNIKGFPGNPLSFFVDETWRNPPPPETKVLEDISPGHRLLKLRGKTSRVEMATQAEFLKFFKDVPVTGAVQVMPAETYDHVVAGHAGAEEFITSDSCMSCHSGNAWFGSKYTMILEGGSSNPVNVSPYGEWRWSPMGLAGRDPIFFAQLDSELAYLKDRPDDQQKVINTCFRCHGVMGKRQLDADHGYDPASPDNKVPEPNFNLEWVYNTDQTSKDFKYGALARDGVSCAACHHIVKDKPRSGEDPLQSFLNHNITGQFTIGKAGEIFGPFEDKDISPHPMKGSLGVEPKYNEYIKDSRMCGNCHTINLPVMDKKGGHSLEQVTYLEWLNSEFQTDFKPGPNAKSCQDCHMPSSYVNAKNKVNIPLIQTAFADVQDDTYPAAENSAPFDQIRARFRDKGFVRHQFQGLNVFLLEMFNQFMTPDASTPPRYSNDILGVRQSDYMSTLNNDLPNAIANFAQAAQYDTATVVVSEPVIDSQKLSAEVTVTNKAGHRFPSGVGFRRAFIEFDIMDSSSIDPNTKQPKIVWASGRTNQTGFIVDKDGNILETEYVGTDRNKKGPSQPHFWGKERPITNSKQVQIYEELVKDADGNFTTSFIRRDEIPKDNRLLPKGWTKDGPAPKSFNGEFLHSTFAEGEAFKDPNYNNGSGTSVVRYEIPLSDLPKGVDRSNLTVRATLYYQSIPPYYLMQRFEGAPNGRGTQRLYYLTSRLNTKGTPIEGWRLFVASSPAVSPRRAPR
;
A
#
# COMPACT_ATOMS: atom_id res chain seq x y z
N MET A 1 10.40 47.95 -30.37
CA MET A 1 9.08 48.55 -30.04
C MET A 1 7.92 48.13 -30.94
N GLN A 2 8.14 47.57 -32.10
CA GLN A 2 7.02 47.16 -32.99
C GLN A 2 6.49 45.71 -32.73
N ASN A 3 7.19 44.89 -31.94
CA ASN A 3 6.70 43.50 -31.63
C ASN A 3 5.89 43.42 -30.34
N SER A 4 5.90 44.43 -29.48
CA SER A 4 5.10 44.46 -28.25
C SER A 4 3.66 44.94 -28.47
N ILE A 5 3.36 45.58 -29.57
CA ILE A 5 2.02 46.09 -29.88
C ILE A 5 1.12 45.00 -30.52
N LYS A 6 1.72 44.03 -31.23
CA LYS A 6 0.95 42.92 -31.83
C LYS A 6 0.48 41.88 -30.83
N VAL A 7 1.21 41.71 -29.71
CA VAL A 7 0.82 40.74 -28.65
C VAL A 7 -0.32 41.32 -27.80
N VAL A 8 -0.33 42.61 -27.52
CA VAL A 8 -1.40 43.25 -26.75
C VAL A 8 -2.72 43.30 -27.53
N THR A 9 -2.66 43.47 -28.84
CA THR A 9 -3.86 43.49 -29.71
C THR A 9 -4.49 42.08 -29.84
N LEU A 10 -3.68 41.04 -29.83
CA LEU A 10 -4.17 39.65 -29.91
C LEU A 10 -4.81 39.18 -28.57
N VAL A 11 -4.23 39.60 -27.43
CA VAL A 11 -4.79 39.27 -26.09
C VAL A 11 -6.11 40.04 -25.86
N CYS A 12 -6.23 41.29 -26.31
CA CYS A 12 -7.49 42.05 -26.25
C CYS A 12 -8.58 41.48 -27.20
N PHE A 13 -8.22 40.86 -28.31
CA PHE A 13 -9.18 40.20 -29.21
C PHE A 13 -9.65 38.83 -28.69
N LEU A 14 -8.80 38.09 -28.00
CA LEU A 14 -9.20 36.81 -27.34
C LEU A 14 -10.03 37.08 -26.08
N LEU A 15 -9.81 38.15 -25.35
CA LEU A 15 -10.66 38.57 -24.23
C LEU A 15 -12.01 39.13 -24.67
N ALA A 16 -12.09 39.74 -25.85
CA ALA A 16 -13.36 40.21 -26.44
C ALA A 16 -14.21 39.04 -27.01
N LEU A 17 -13.57 37.97 -27.53
CA LEU A 17 -14.29 36.77 -28.00
C LEU A 17 -14.85 35.96 -26.82
N SER A 18 -14.19 35.95 -25.64
CA SER A 18 -14.71 35.29 -24.46
C SER A 18 -15.91 36.02 -23.83
N TYR A 19 -16.10 37.29 -24.13
CA TYR A 19 -17.29 38.07 -23.70
C TYR A 19 -18.49 37.94 -24.63
N LEU A 20 -18.32 37.50 -25.88
CA LEU A 20 -19.39 37.35 -26.85
C LEU A 20 -20.05 35.96 -26.91
N ILE A 21 -19.45 34.97 -26.24
CA ILE A 21 -20.01 33.60 -26.13
C ILE A 21 -20.77 33.41 -24.77
N GLY A 22 -20.79 34.43 -23.92
CA GLY A 22 -21.40 34.40 -22.59
C GLY A 22 -22.92 34.28 -22.46
N PRO A 23 -23.78 34.65 -23.47
CA PRO A 23 -25.23 34.62 -23.27
C PRO A 23 -25.89 33.26 -23.51
N ALA A 24 -25.23 32.29 -24.16
CA ALA A 24 -25.87 31.01 -24.50
C ALA A 24 -25.87 30.01 -23.32
N PHE A 25 -24.99 30.17 -22.34
CA PHE A 25 -24.88 29.31 -21.17
C PHE A 25 -25.55 29.90 -19.91
N GLY A 26 -26.00 31.17 -19.97
CA GLY A 26 -26.64 31.83 -18.83
C GLY A 26 -28.01 31.28 -18.44
N ASN A 27 -28.66 30.50 -19.30
CA ASN A 27 -29.96 29.93 -19.01
C ASN A 27 -29.90 28.60 -18.21
N ALA A 28 -28.81 27.88 -18.27
CA ALA A 28 -28.63 26.70 -17.42
C ALA A 28 -28.33 27.08 -15.95
N ARG A 29 -27.68 28.22 -15.72
CA ARG A 29 -27.39 28.74 -14.37
C ARG A 29 -28.63 29.16 -13.57
N ARG A 30 -29.74 29.55 -14.23
CA ARG A 30 -30.94 30.03 -13.56
C ARG A 30 -31.83 28.94 -12.97
N VAL A 31 -31.62 27.67 -13.35
CA VAL A 31 -32.45 26.59 -12.80
C VAL A 31 -31.95 26.12 -11.44
N TYR A 32 -30.71 26.40 -11.09
CA TYR A 32 -30.06 25.88 -9.87
C TYR A 32 -29.81 26.91 -8.77
N ALA A 33 -30.07 28.21 -9.02
CA ALA A 33 -29.66 29.28 -8.10
C ALA A 33 -30.78 29.78 -7.14
N ASP A 34 -32.01 29.33 -7.25
CA ASP A 34 -33.13 29.93 -6.52
C ASP A 34 -34.00 28.93 -5.72
N SER A 35 -33.48 27.83 -5.21
CA SER A 35 -34.29 26.89 -4.44
C SER A 35 -33.95 26.83 -2.94
N HIS A 36 -34.10 27.94 -2.23
CA HIS A 36 -34.42 27.87 -0.81
C HIS A 36 -35.94 27.72 -0.63
N GLY A 37 -36.46 26.60 -1.07
CA GLY A 37 -37.81 26.21 -0.91
C GLY A 37 -38.08 24.96 -1.70
N THR A 38 -38.25 23.84 -1.02
CA THR A 38 -38.70 22.58 -1.59
C THR A 38 -39.88 22.87 -2.54
N PRO A 39 -39.78 22.66 -3.86
CA PRO A 39 -40.92 22.59 -4.71
C PRO A 39 -41.62 21.27 -4.38
N VAL A 40 -42.46 21.27 -3.39
CA VAL A 40 -43.53 20.28 -3.32
C VAL A 40 -44.25 20.43 -4.65
N LEU A 41 -44.16 19.44 -5.51
CA LEU A 41 -44.97 19.35 -6.73
C LEU A 41 -46.44 19.19 -6.31
N GLN A 42 -47.06 20.31 -5.82
CA GLN A 42 -48.47 20.35 -5.60
C GLN A 42 -49.14 20.20 -6.96
N GLY A 43 -49.67 19.01 -7.23
CA GLY A 43 -50.45 18.72 -8.42
C GLY A 43 -49.80 17.89 -9.51
N ALA A 44 -48.73 17.18 -9.24
CA ALA A 44 -48.20 16.16 -10.18
C ALA A 44 -49.31 15.11 -10.42
N PRO A 45 -49.73 14.85 -11.66
CA PRO A 45 -50.73 13.82 -11.94
C PRO A 45 -50.19 12.46 -11.50
N LYS A 46 -50.97 11.72 -10.72
CA LYS A 46 -50.68 10.33 -10.35
C LYS A 46 -50.34 9.54 -11.60
N ILE A 47 -49.14 9.08 -11.73
CA ILE A 47 -48.54 8.20 -12.76
C ILE A 47 -49.30 8.13 -14.09
N ALA A 48 -49.72 9.25 -14.62
CA ALA A 48 -50.42 9.32 -15.90
C ALA A 48 -49.50 8.94 -17.08
N GLN A 49 -48.18 8.93 -16.88
CA GLN A 49 -47.21 8.72 -17.95
C GLN A 49 -46.93 7.25 -18.27
N CYS A 50 -47.17 6.31 -17.35
CA CYS A 50 -47.01 4.88 -17.54
C CYS A 50 -48.21 4.11 -16.93
N PRO A 51 -49.46 4.36 -17.42
CA PRO A 51 -50.66 3.89 -16.74
C PRO A 51 -50.85 2.37 -16.77
N ASP A 52 -50.27 1.70 -17.77
CA ASP A 52 -50.38 0.25 -17.96
C ASP A 52 -49.22 -0.53 -17.44
N ALA A 53 -48.27 0.12 -16.72
CA ALA A 53 -47.10 -0.53 -16.16
C ALA A 53 -47.49 -1.55 -15.07
N LYS A 54 -46.88 -2.74 -15.15
CA LYS A 54 -47.14 -3.86 -14.23
C LYS A 54 -45.89 -4.21 -13.45
N GLU A 55 -46.06 -4.65 -12.20
CA GLU A 55 -44.96 -5.17 -11.40
C GLU A 55 -44.35 -6.44 -11.98
N SER A 56 -43.10 -6.71 -11.64
CA SER A 56 -42.41 -7.94 -12.00
C SER A 56 -42.97 -9.16 -11.25
N SER A 57 -42.93 -10.33 -11.88
CA SER A 57 -43.21 -11.62 -11.25
C SER A 57 -41.95 -12.33 -10.77
N LEU A 58 -40.77 -11.71 -10.83
CA LEU A 58 -39.54 -12.29 -10.30
C LEU A 58 -39.65 -12.49 -8.79
N PRO A 59 -39.15 -13.61 -8.27
CA PRO A 59 -39.07 -13.80 -6.81
C PRO A 59 -38.09 -12.82 -6.20
N LEU A 60 -38.16 -12.61 -4.90
CA LEU A 60 -37.13 -11.86 -4.18
C LEU A 60 -35.78 -12.60 -4.26
N PRO A 61 -34.65 -11.88 -4.41
CA PRO A 61 -33.33 -12.50 -4.49
C PRO A 61 -33.00 -13.42 -3.31
N SER A 62 -33.43 -13.03 -2.10
CA SER A 62 -33.24 -13.81 -0.87
C SER A 62 -34.17 -15.02 -0.73
N SER A 63 -35.22 -15.15 -1.53
CA SER A 63 -36.27 -16.18 -1.38
C SER A 63 -35.99 -17.46 -2.15
N VAL A 64 -35.00 -17.47 -3.03
CA VAL A 64 -34.59 -18.60 -3.87
C VAL A 64 -33.06 -18.74 -3.87
N SER A 65 -32.59 -19.90 -4.41
CA SER A 65 -31.12 -20.06 -4.50
C SER A 65 -30.48 -19.05 -5.45
N PRO A 66 -29.23 -18.61 -5.21
CA PRO A 66 -28.52 -17.66 -6.06
C PRO A 66 -28.48 -18.06 -7.54
N ASP A 67 -28.19 -19.31 -7.86
CA ASP A 67 -28.20 -19.83 -9.23
C ASP A 67 -29.56 -19.71 -9.90
N SER A 68 -30.63 -20.06 -9.18
CA SER A 68 -32.01 -19.99 -9.68
C SER A 68 -32.44 -18.55 -9.93
N PHE A 69 -32.03 -17.63 -9.02
CA PHE A 69 -32.35 -16.21 -9.19
C PHE A 69 -31.57 -15.62 -10.37
N HIS A 70 -30.29 -15.94 -10.51
CA HIS A 70 -29.46 -15.54 -11.64
C HIS A 70 -30.09 -15.92 -12.99
N ASP A 71 -30.47 -17.19 -13.15
CA ASP A 71 -31.05 -17.68 -14.39
C ASP A 71 -32.37 -16.94 -14.74
N GLN A 72 -33.24 -16.72 -13.75
CA GLN A 72 -34.49 -15.98 -13.90
C GLN A 72 -34.29 -14.51 -14.24
N LEU A 73 -33.37 -13.83 -13.51
CA LEU A 73 -33.06 -12.43 -13.74
C LEU A 73 -32.44 -12.22 -15.11
N LEU A 74 -31.47 -13.06 -15.48
CA LEU A 74 -30.81 -12.96 -16.80
C LEU A 74 -31.81 -13.22 -17.94
N ALA A 75 -32.74 -14.16 -17.79
CA ALA A 75 -33.82 -14.39 -18.76
C ALA A 75 -34.75 -13.17 -18.87
N PHE A 76 -35.15 -12.59 -17.73
CA PHE A 76 -35.98 -11.39 -17.66
C PHE A 76 -35.34 -10.21 -18.42
N LEU A 77 -34.04 -10.00 -18.22
CA LEU A 77 -33.29 -8.93 -18.89
C LEU A 77 -33.13 -9.17 -20.39
N LYS A 78 -32.70 -10.37 -20.80
CA LYS A 78 -32.53 -10.74 -22.22
C LYS A 78 -33.82 -10.67 -23.04
N ASN A 79 -34.93 -11.02 -22.41
CA ASN A 79 -36.22 -10.96 -23.06
C ASN A 79 -36.87 -9.58 -23.04
N ASN A 80 -36.20 -8.56 -22.46
CA ASN A 80 -36.72 -7.20 -22.29
C ASN A 80 -38.09 -7.18 -21.60
N GLU A 81 -38.32 -8.02 -20.59
CA GLU A 81 -39.61 -8.16 -19.90
C GLU A 81 -40.03 -6.84 -19.23
N TYR A 82 -39.10 -6.08 -18.68
CA TYR A 82 -39.36 -4.74 -18.13
C TYR A 82 -39.97 -3.76 -19.14
N ALA A 83 -39.58 -3.85 -20.42
CA ALA A 83 -40.17 -3.05 -21.50
C ALA A 83 -41.55 -3.59 -21.88
N LYS A 84 -41.77 -4.92 -21.91
CA LYS A 84 -43.07 -5.53 -22.16
C LYS A 84 -44.07 -5.27 -21.04
N LEU A 85 -43.58 -5.14 -19.79
CA LEU A 85 -44.34 -4.72 -18.63
C LEU A 85 -44.64 -3.20 -18.65
N GLN A 86 -44.23 -2.48 -19.66
CA GLN A 86 -44.48 -1.07 -19.90
C GLN A 86 -43.93 -0.13 -18.79
N TRP A 87 -42.79 -0.51 -18.19
CA TRP A 87 -42.20 0.33 -17.18
C TRP A 87 -41.82 1.71 -17.70
N CYS A 88 -41.90 2.70 -16.81
CA CYS A 88 -41.40 4.02 -17.11
C CYS A 88 -39.91 3.97 -17.46
N VAL A 89 -39.51 4.81 -18.42
CA VAL A 89 -38.16 4.77 -18.99
C VAL A 89 -37.63 6.19 -19.21
N ASP A 90 -36.31 6.34 -19.17
CA ASP A 90 -35.62 7.59 -19.46
C ASP A 90 -35.98 8.13 -20.87
N LYS A 91 -35.94 9.44 -21.05
CA LYS A 91 -36.22 10.15 -22.31
C LYS A 91 -35.30 9.71 -23.46
N GLY A 92 -34.09 9.25 -23.12
CA GLY A 92 -33.07 8.78 -24.04
C GLY A 92 -31.90 8.16 -23.34
N VAL A 93 -30.92 7.76 -24.12
CA VAL A 93 -29.61 7.38 -23.58
C VAL A 93 -28.91 8.64 -23.07
N ARG A 94 -28.31 8.61 -21.92
CA ARG A 94 -27.57 9.73 -21.31
C ARG A 94 -26.22 9.31 -20.76
N ASP A 95 -25.29 10.24 -20.69
CA ASP A 95 -24.01 10.04 -20.06
C ASP A 95 -24.13 10.19 -18.54
N THR A 96 -23.41 9.35 -17.80
CA THR A 96 -23.39 9.35 -16.32
C THR A 96 -22.01 9.64 -15.74
N GLY A 97 -21.10 10.12 -16.53
CA GLY A 97 -19.75 10.48 -16.07
C GLY A 97 -18.96 11.24 -17.13
N PRO A 98 -17.84 11.83 -16.72
CA PRO A 98 -17.03 12.62 -17.61
C PRO A 98 -16.27 11.76 -18.62
N TYR A 99 -15.99 12.34 -19.77
CA TYR A 99 -15.05 11.85 -20.78
C TYR A 99 -13.83 12.75 -20.79
N VAL A 100 -12.64 12.16 -20.69
CA VAL A 100 -11.37 12.86 -20.77
C VAL A 100 -10.48 12.14 -21.77
N TYR A 101 -9.92 12.87 -22.75
CA TYR A 101 -9.11 12.29 -23.83
C TYR A 101 -9.78 11.13 -24.59
N SER A 102 -11.05 11.27 -24.87
CA SER A 102 -11.89 10.23 -25.48
C SER A 102 -12.20 9.03 -24.57
N GLU A 103 -11.79 9.07 -23.31
CA GLU A 103 -11.94 7.99 -22.36
C GLU A 103 -13.04 8.31 -21.35
N TYR A 104 -13.85 7.31 -21.04
CA TYR A 104 -14.85 7.39 -20.01
C TYR A 104 -14.23 7.11 -18.64
N LEU A 105 -14.41 8.01 -17.68
CA LEU A 105 -13.82 7.91 -16.36
C LEU A 105 -14.84 7.56 -15.27
N GLY A 106 -16.08 7.32 -15.63
CA GLY A 106 -17.12 6.88 -14.71
C GLY A 106 -17.25 5.37 -14.60
N THR A 107 -18.21 4.91 -13.82
CA THR A 107 -18.49 3.48 -13.60
C THR A 107 -19.53 2.93 -14.58
N HIS A 108 -20.42 3.79 -15.09
CA HIS A 108 -21.46 3.44 -16.04
C HIS A 108 -21.37 4.37 -17.26
N PRO A 109 -21.17 3.85 -18.47
CA PRO A 109 -21.10 4.69 -19.66
C PRO A 109 -22.47 5.28 -20.02
N ALA A 110 -22.77 5.42 -21.30
CA ALA A 110 -24.09 5.84 -21.77
C ALA A 110 -25.17 4.85 -21.31
N VAL A 111 -26.20 5.34 -20.65
CA VAL A 111 -27.24 4.51 -20.03
C VAL A 111 -28.65 4.96 -20.39
N ARG A 112 -29.60 4.02 -20.30
CA ARG A 112 -31.04 4.26 -20.29
C ARG A 112 -31.65 3.45 -19.15
N VAL A 113 -32.42 4.10 -18.29
CA VAL A 113 -32.91 3.51 -17.05
C VAL A 113 -34.42 3.25 -17.14
N TYR A 114 -34.82 2.07 -16.64
CA TYR A 114 -36.22 1.67 -16.46
C TYR A 114 -36.57 1.59 -14.97
N TYR A 115 -37.78 1.97 -14.63
CA TYR A 115 -38.28 2.09 -13.28
C TYR A 115 -39.55 1.28 -13.11
N SER A 116 -39.58 0.33 -12.17
CA SER A 116 -40.81 -0.40 -11.84
C SER A 116 -41.90 0.53 -11.27
N PRO A 117 -43.18 0.11 -11.31
CA PRO A 117 -44.29 0.95 -10.77
C PRO A 117 -44.08 1.39 -9.33
N ALA A 118 -43.56 0.53 -8.47
CA ALA A 118 -43.28 0.84 -7.08
C ALA A 118 -42.22 1.94 -6.92
N ILE A 119 -41.16 1.93 -7.73
CA ILE A 119 -40.16 3.00 -7.76
C ILE A 119 -40.78 4.29 -8.24
N MET A 120 -41.60 4.24 -9.29
CA MET A 120 -42.27 5.44 -9.81
C MET A 120 -43.24 6.06 -8.80
N ASN A 121 -43.98 5.22 -8.08
CA ASN A 121 -44.84 5.71 -7.01
C ASN A 121 -44.04 6.47 -5.92
N TRP A 122 -42.93 5.89 -5.52
CA TRP A 122 -42.05 6.52 -4.54
C TRP A 122 -41.48 7.86 -5.04
N LEU A 123 -41.03 7.93 -6.30
CA LEU A 123 -40.49 9.15 -6.90
C LEU A 123 -41.56 10.25 -6.99
N VAL A 124 -42.76 9.91 -7.46
CA VAL A 124 -43.88 10.88 -7.61
C VAL A 124 -44.42 11.37 -6.27
N ASN A 125 -44.36 10.51 -5.24
CA ASN A 125 -44.76 10.88 -3.87
C ASN A 125 -43.66 11.66 -3.12
N GLY A 126 -42.60 12.11 -3.77
CA GLY A 126 -41.58 12.96 -3.17
C GLY A 126 -40.55 12.18 -2.34
N ARG A 127 -40.40 10.86 -2.55
CA ARG A 127 -39.44 10.00 -1.86
C ARG A 127 -39.63 9.93 -0.33
N ILE A 128 -40.89 9.95 0.13
CA ILE A 128 -41.20 10.02 1.55
C ILE A 128 -41.42 8.63 2.17
N ASP A 129 -42.08 7.75 1.43
CA ASP A 129 -42.42 6.42 1.90
C ASP A 129 -41.30 5.40 1.67
N ASP A 130 -41.37 4.25 2.34
CA ASP A 130 -40.48 3.12 2.08
C ASP A 130 -40.73 2.50 0.68
N ILE A 131 -39.68 2.08 0.03
CA ILE A 131 -39.77 1.33 -1.22
C ILE A 131 -40.13 -0.13 -0.89
N PRO A 132 -41.20 -0.71 -1.46
CA PRO A 132 -41.59 -2.08 -1.17
C PRO A 132 -40.63 -3.10 -1.78
N ASP A 133 -40.53 -4.27 -1.14
CA ASP A 133 -39.74 -5.39 -1.65
C ASP A 133 -40.16 -5.78 -3.07
N GLY A 134 -39.19 -6.19 -3.89
CA GLY A 134 -39.40 -6.49 -5.32
C GLY A 134 -39.37 -5.28 -6.26
N ALA A 135 -39.40 -4.06 -5.75
CA ALA A 135 -39.23 -2.86 -6.56
C ALA A 135 -37.85 -2.85 -7.26
N MET A 136 -37.82 -2.42 -8.52
CA MET A 136 -36.63 -2.57 -9.35
C MET A 136 -36.29 -1.28 -10.12
N ILE A 137 -34.98 -1.05 -10.24
CA ILE A 137 -34.38 -0.11 -11.18
C ILE A 137 -33.45 -0.91 -12.10
N ILE A 138 -33.67 -0.85 -13.41
CA ILE A 138 -32.85 -1.52 -14.43
C ILE A 138 -32.19 -0.47 -15.29
N LYS A 139 -30.87 -0.51 -15.33
CA LYS A 139 -30.07 0.38 -16.13
C LYS A 139 -29.46 -0.40 -17.29
N GLU A 140 -29.91 -0.13 -18.50
CA GLU A 140 -29.29 -0.60 -19.72
C GLU A 140 -28.00 0.19 -19.97
N MET A 141 -26.93 -0.49 -20.34
CA MET A 141 -25.64 0.11 -20.63
C MET A 141 -25.27 -0.04 -22.10
N TYR A 142 -24.72 1.02 -22.69
CA TYR A 142 -24.38 1.11 -24.10
C TYR A 142 -22.92 1.51 -24.26
N PHE A 143 -22.17 0.68 -25.00
CA PHE A 143 -20.76 0.84 -25.28
C PHE A 143 -20.49 0.97 -26.79
N PRO A 144 -19.52 1.77 -27.22
CA PRO A 144 -18.79 2.78 -26.46
C PRO A 144 -19.61 4.07 -26.34
N GLY A 145 -19.44 4.81 -25.23
CA GLY A 145 -19.98 6.17 -25.14
C GLY A 145 -19.31 7.14 -26.14
N PRO A 146 -19.72 8.42 -26.21
CA PRO A 146 -20.78 9.04 -25.41
C PRO A 146 -22.20 8.76 -25.90
N ALA A 147 -23.21 9.14 -25.13
CA ALA A 147 -24.65 8.92 -25.38
C ALA A 147 -25.13 9.45 -26.74
N ALA A 148 -24.56 10.55 -27.22
CA ALA A 148 -24.86 11.13 -28.53
C ALA A 148 -24.69 10.14 -29.70
N ARG A 149 -23.92 9.07 -29.53
CA ARG A 149 -23.78 8.01 -30.56
C ARG A 149 -25.05 7.21 -30.79
N TYR A 150 -25.96 7.24 -29.83
CA TYR A 150 -27.17 6.41 -29.79
C TYR A 150 -28.46 7.17 -30.16
N GLU A 151 -28.38 8.47 -30.42
CA GLU A 151 -29.51 9.28 -30.83
C GLU A 151 -30.12 8.78 -32.14
N GLY A 152 -31.43 8.56 -32.14
CA GLY A 152 -32.17 8.10 -33.33
C GLY A 152 -31.90 6.68 -33.81
N LYS A 153 -31.11 5.90 -33.05
CA LYS A 153 -30.74 4.51 -33.38
C LYS A 153 -31.66 3.51 -32.68
N GLN A 154 -31.75 2.31 -33.28
CA GLN A 154 -32.30 1.16 -32.58
C GLN A 154 -31.32 0.74 -31.48
N LEU A 155 -31.82 0.63 -30.25
CA LEU A 155 -31.03 0.38 -29.09
C LEU A 155 -30.98 -1.11 -28.74
N THR A 156 -29.76 -1.63 -28.58
CA THR A 156 -29.51 -2.97 -28.03
C THR A 156 -28.48 -2.80 -26.89
N PRO A 157 -28.84 -3.09 -25.66
CA PRO A 157 -27.90 -2.90 -24.54
C PRO A 157 -26.79 -3.95 -24.60
N ASP A 158 -25.59 -3.55 -24.22
CA ASP A 158 -24.43 -4.43 -24.07
C ASP A 158 -24.49 -5.22 -22.75
N SER A 159 -25.04 -4.58 -21.71
CA SER A 159 -25.16 -5.13 -20.38
C SER A 159 -26.21 -4.37 -19.56
N TRP A 160 -26.47 -4.86 -18.35
CA TRP A 160 -27.40 -4.25 -17.42
C TRP A 160 -26.76 -4.11 -16.03
N THR A 161 -27.12 -3.04 -15.33
CA THR A 161 -27.01 -3.02 -13.86
C THR A 161 -28.40 -2.95 -13.27
N VAL A 162 -28.61 -3.68 -12.16
CA VAL A 162 -29.91 -3.78 -11.52
C VAL A 162 -29.81 -3.47 -10.04
N MET A 163 -30.84 -2.84 -9.52
CA MET A 163 -31.11 -2.69 -8.09
C MET A 163 -32.47 -3.31 -7.83
N ILE A 164 -32.58 -4.21 -6.85
CA ILE A 164 -33.83 -4.85 -6.47
C ILE A 164 -33.98 -4.72 -4.96
N LYS A 165 -35.12 -4.12 -4.53
CA LYS A 165 -35.41 -3.99 -3.10
C LYS A 165 -35.67 -5.34 -2.46
N ASP A 166 -34.94 -5.65 -1.39
CA ASP A 166 -35.07 -6.85 -0.57
C ASP A 166 -34.65 -6.48 0.88
N ALA A 167 -35.56 -5.76 1.56
CA ALA A 167 -35.25 -4.98 2.74
C ALA A 167 -34.70 -5.80 3.93
N LYS A 168 -35.00 -7.08 3.98
CA LYS A 168 -34.56 -7.96 5.09
C LYS A 168 -33.30 -8.78 4.77
N ALA A 169 -32.85 -8.73 3.52
CA ALA A 169 -31.73 -9.58 3.07
C ALA A 169 -30.37 -8.99 3.39
N SER A 170 -30.26 -7.67 3.49
CA SER A 170 -29.01 -6.95 3.79
C SER A 170 -29.26 -5.69 4.58
N LYS A 171 -28.18 -5.10 5.13
CA LYS A 171 -28.25 -3.86 5.91
C LYS A 171 -28.71 -2.65 5.08
N ASP A 172 -28.34 -2.60 3.80
CA ASP A 172 -28.77 -1.56 2.85
C ASP A 172 -30.14 -1.86 2.22
N GLY A 173 -30.62 -3.08 2.35
CA GLY A 173 -31.92 -3.50 1.86
C GLY A 173 -32.03 -3.63 0.34
N TRP A 174 -30.88 -3.76 -0.37
CA TRP A 174 -30.83 -3.86 -1.80
C TRP A 174 -29.99 -5.02 -2.30
N PHE A 175 -30.50 -5.71 -3.31
CA PHE A 175 -29.71 -6.59 -4.15
C PHE A 175 -29.12 -5.78 -5.31
N TRP A 176 -27.88 -6.02 -5.60
CA TRP A 176 -27.11 -5.35 -6.66
C TRP A 176 -26.65 -6.37 -7.70
N GLY A 177 -26.73 -6.02 -8.95
CA GLY A 177 -26.29 -6.90 -10.02
C GLY A 177 -25.73 -6.13 -11.23
N GLY A 178 -24.64 -6.67 -11.80
CA GLY A 178 -24.11 -6.29 -13.10
C GLY A 178 -24.14 -7.50 -14.01
N LEU A 179 -24.98 -7.50 -15.05
CA LEU A 179 -25.25 -8.65 -15.91
C LEU A 179 -24.93 -8.33 -17.39
N TRP A 180 -24.40 -9.31 -18.08
CA TRP A 180 -24.10 -9.22 -19.52
C TRP A 180 -24.34 -10.57 -20.21
N THR A 181 -24.25 -10.61 -21.54
CA THR A 181 -24.51 -11.82 -22.32
C THR A 181 -23.26 -12.43 -22.94
N THR A 182 -22.25 -11.61 -23.17
CA THR A 182 -21.04 -12.00 -23.91
C THR A 182 -19.79 -11.39 -23.27
N PRO A 183 -18.80 -12.19 -22.85
CA PRO A 183 -18.84 -13.65 -22.77
C PRO A 183 -19.88 -14.17 -21.77
N PRO A 184 -20.22 -15.47 -21.79
CA PRO A 184 -21.18 -16.04 -20.81
C PRO A 184 -20.76 -15.71 -19.38
N MET A 185 -21.71 -15.26 -18.58
CA MET A 185 -21.46 -14.95 -17.19
C MET A 185 -21.18 -16.21 -16.36
N PRO A 186 -20.22 -16.14 -15.44
CA PRO A 186 -20.12 -17.18 -14.41
C PRO A 186 -21.36 -17.12 -13.50
N LYS A 187 -21.86 -18.28 -13.09
CA LYS A 187 -22.96 -18.34 -12.12
C LYS A 187 -22.50 -17.92 -10.75
N PRO A 188 -23.36 -17.28 -9.95
CA PRO A 188 -23.05 -17.01 -8.56
C PRO A 188 -22.83 -18.34 -7.80
N SER A 189 -22.10 -18.30 -6.71
CA SER A 189 -21.97 -19.44 -5.80
C SER A 189 -23.23 -19.60 -4.94
N ASP A 190 -23.21 -20.58 -4.04
CA ASP A 190 -24.33 -20.93 -3.16
C ASP A 190 -24.78 -19.80 -2.21
N SER A 191 -24.10 -18.69 -2.19
CA SER A 191 -24.39 -17.56 -1.31
C SER A 191 -24.18 -16.21 -1.96
N TYR A 192 -25.13 -15.28 -1.73
CA TYR A 192 -24.98 -13.85 -2.02
C TYR A 192 -24.32 -13.07 -0.86
N LYS A 193 -23.89 -13.75 0.19
CA LYS A 193 -23.19 -13.13 1.33
C LYS A 193 -21.69 -13.45 1.26
N PRO A 194 -20.85 -12.60 1.88
CA PRO A 194 -19.41 -12.90 1.95
C PRO A 194 -19.11 -14.28 2.57
N PRO A 195 -18.07 -14.98 2.11
CA PRO A 195 -17.26 -14.67 0.93
C PRO A 195 -18.06 -14.89 -0.36
N PHE A 196 -17.98 -13.92 -1.28
CA PHE A 196 -18.70 -13.99 -2.54
C PHE A 196 -18.01 -14.95 -3.50
N GLY A 197 -18.78 -15.85 -4.12
CA GLY A 197 -18.28 -16.71 -5.19
C GLY A 197 -18.15 -15.94 -6.52
N VAL A 198 -19.06 -14.99 -6.76
CA VAL A 198 -19.09 -14.09 -7.91
C VAL A 198 -19.47 -12.70 -7.44
N LEU A 199 -18.65 -11.70 -7.78
CA LEU A 199 -18.80 -10.33 -7.29
C LEU A 199 -19.73 -9.44 -8.11
N ASN A 200 -20.36 -9.99 -9.15
CA ASN A 200 -21.22 -9.19 -10.04
C ASN A 200 -22.66 -9.13 -9.56
N GLU A 201 -23.04 -10.00 -8.62
CA GLU A 201 -24.39 -10.09 -8.08
C GLU A 201 -24.37 -10.41 -6.60
N GLY A 202 -25.23 -9.77 -5.82
CA GLY A 202 -25.38 -10.08 -4.40
C GLY A 202 -25.75 -8.88 -3.54
N PHE A 203 -25.65 -9.08 -2.23
CA PHE A 203 -25.93 -8.07 -1.22
C PHE A 203 -24.61 -7.47 -0.71
N GLY A 204 -24.58 -6.17 -0.45
CA GLY A 204 -23.39 -5.49 0.08
C GLY A 204 -22.21 -5.42 -0.89
N LEU A 205 -22.47 -5.39 -2.19
CA LEU A 205 -21.43 -5.22 -3.22
C LEU A 205 -20.84 -3.79 -3.20
N THR A 206 -19.70 -3.66 -3.83
CA THR A 206 -19.00 -2.36 -4.00
C THR A 206 -19.85 -1.28 -4.69
N CYS A 207 -20.89 -1.67 -5.40
CA CYS A 207 -21.91 -0.76 -5.96
C CYS A 207 -22.46 0.20 -4.88
N LEU A 208 -22.68 -0.35 -3.68
CA LEU A 208 -23.17 0.38 -2.53
C LEU A 208 -22.31 1.60 -2.20
N HIS A 209 -20.98 1.53 -2.30
CA HIS A 209 -20.10 2.61 -1.91
C HIS A 209 -20.32 3.89 -2.73
N CYS A 210 -20.55 3.77 -4.03
CA CYS A 210 -20.91 4.94 -4.86
C CYS A 210 -22.36 5.33 -4.67
N HIS A 211 -23.27 4.35 -4.62
CA HIS A 211 -24.70 4.61 -4.48
C HIS A 211 -25.10 5.17 -3.11
N ALA A 212 -24.33 4.92 -2.06
CA ALA A 212 -24.52 5.52 -0.75
C ALA A 212 -24.30 7.05 -0.72
N SER A 213 -23.69 7.64 -1.76
CA SER A 213 -23.66 9.12 -1.93
C SER A 213 -25.03 9.71 -2.19
N SER A 214 -26.00 8.86 -2.53
CA SER A 214 -27.42 9.21 -2.60
C SER A 214 -28.07 8.94 -1.23
N GLU A 215 -28.45 9.98 -0.51
CA GLU A 215 -28.95 9.85 0.87
C GLU A 215 -30.27 9.08 1.01
N LYS A 216 -31.06 8.99 -0.06
CA LYS A 216 -32.36 8.29 -0.03
C LYS A 216 -32.34 7.06 -0.92
N GLU A 217 -32.42 5.89 -0.29
CA GLU A 217 -32.62 4.61 -0.95
C GLU A 217 -31.56 4.29 -2.02
N PHE A 218 -30.35 4.84 -1.86
CA PHE A 218 -29.18 4.54 -2.69
C PHE A 218 -29.39 4.74 -4.20
N THR A 219 -30.31 5.65 -4.61
CA THR A 219 -30.65 5.86 -6.02
C THR A 219 -30.50 7.32 -6.46
N PHE A 220 -29.90 7.52 -7.63
CA PHE A 220 -29.78 8.82 -8.34
C PHE A 220 -30.93 9.05 -9.33
N ALA A 221 -32.08 8.41 -9.15
CA ALA A 221 -33.25 8.57 -10.02
C ALA A 221 -33.81 9.99 -9.94
N SER A 222 -34.17 10.58 -11.08
CA SER A 222 -34.82 11.88 -11.16
C SER A 222 -35.98 11.83 -12.16
N LEU A 223 -37.08 12.44 -11.79
CA LEU A 223 -38.23 12.60 -12.69
C LEU A 223 -37.87 13.39 -13.96
N ASN A 224 -36.88 14.29 -13.92
CA ASN A 224 -36.37 15.01 -15.08
C ASN A 224 -35.84 14.09 -16.18
N ASN A 225 -35.34 12.91 -15.83
CA ASN A 225 -34.84 11.93 -16.79
C ASN A 225 -35.95 11.17 -17.51
N ILE A 226 -37.11 11.03 -16.90
CA ILE A 226 -38.17 10.07 -17.26
C ILE A 226 -39.09 10.63 -18.34
N LYS A 227 -39.38 9.82 -19.37
CA LYS A 227 -40.26 10.16 -20.45
C LYS A 227 -41.67 10.53 -19.91
N GLY A 228 -42.23 11.62 -20.42
CA GLY A 228 -43.52 12.12 -20.00
C GLY A 228 -43.50 13.09 -18.80
N PHE A 229 -42.42 13.20 -18.08
CA PHE A 229 -42.25 14.18 -17.00
C PHE A 229 -41.57 15.46 -17.51
N PRO A 230 -41.86 16.63 -16.92
CA PRO A 230 -41.21 17.89 -17.30
C PRO A 230 -39.72 17.89 -16.94
N GLY A 231 -39.01 18.90 -17.44
CA GLY A 231 -37.59 19.10 -17.19
C GLY A 231 -36.66 18.44 -18.21
N ASN A 232 -35.40 18.77 -18.17
CA ASN A 232 -34.37 18.17 -19.00
C ASN A 232 -33.68 17.02 -18.26
N PRO A 233 -33.27 15.96 -18.98
CA PRO A 233 -32.48 14.89 -18.37
C PRO A 233 -31.21 15.44 -17.71
N LEU A 234 -30.90 14.92 -16.53
CA LEU A 234 -29.62 15.16 -15.90
C LEU A 234 -28.54 14.47 -16.73
N SER A 235 -27.62 15.22 -17.23
CA SER A 235 -26.50 14.74 -18.04
C SER A 235 -25.21 15.27 -17.43
N PHE A 236 -24.25 14.38 -17.26
CA PHE A 236 -22.93 14.80 -16.84
C PHE A 236 -22.23 15.55 -17.95
N PHE A 237 -21.40 16.49 -17.56
CA PHE A 237 -20.58 17.23 -18.48
C PHE A 237 -19.57 16.30 -19.17
N VAL A 238 -19.58 16.31 -20.48
CA VAL A 238 -18.54 15.69 -21.30
C VAL A 238 -17.47 16.73 -21.53
N ASP A 239 -16.29 16.55 -20.96
CA ASP A 239 -15.17 17.44 -21.19
C ASP A 239 -14.75 17.34 -22.68
N GLU A 240 -14.73 18.46 -23.38
CA GLU A 240 -14.39 18.47 -24.80
C GLU A 240 -12.93 18.13 -25.10
N THR A 241 -12.06 18.05 -24.09
CA THR A 241 -10.68 17.55 -24.25
C THR A 241 -10.64 16.12 -24.81
N TRP A 242 -11.71 15.35 -24.65
CA TRP A 242 -11.84 14.03 -25.26
C TRP A 242 -11.73 14.05 -26.78
N ARG A 243 -12.03 15.18 -27.44
CA ARG A 243 -11.94 15.33 -28.89
C ARG A 243 -10.55 15.62 -29.39
N ASN A 244 -9.73 16.28 -28.56
CA ASN A 244 -8.38 16.72 -28.90
C ASN A 244 -7.45 16.53 -27.70
N PRO A 245 -7.08 15.27 -27.37
CA PRO A 245 -6.21 15.03 -26.22
C PRO A 245 -4.83 15.66 -26.45
N PRO A 246 -4.28 16.42 -25.51
CA PRO A 246 -2.87 16.74 -25.54
C PRO A 246 -2.06 15.44 -25.44
N PRO A 247 -0.97 15.30 -26.18
CA PRO A 247 -0.13 14.12 -26.08
C PRO A 247 0.40 14.02 -24.63
N PRO A 248 0.38 12.81 -24.03
CA PRO A 248 0.98 12.61 -22.71
C PRO A 248 2.45 13.01 -22.77
N GLU A 249 2.90 13.85 -21.83
CA GLU A 249 4.32 14.20 -21.67
C GLU A 249 5.08 12.96 -21.17
N THR A 250 5.47 12.12 -22.09
CA THR A 250 6.37 11.01 -21.84
C THR A 250 7.80 11.47 -22.09
N LYS A 251 8.57 11.70 -21.03
CA LYS A 251 10.04 11.81 -21.17
C LYS A 251 10.61 10.40 -21.16
N VAL A 252 11.14 9.98 -22.29
CA VAL A 252 11.93 8.75 -22.38
C VAL A 252 13.20 8.96 -21.55
N LEU A 253 13.42 8.09 -20.55
CA LEU A 253 14.70 8.04 -19.85
C LEU A 253 15.67 7.19 -20.66
N GLU A 254 16.90 7.64 -20.77
CA GLU A 254 18.01 6.83 -21.27
C GLU A 254 18.13 5.55 -20.44
N ASP A 255 18.53 4.48 -21.11
CA ASP A 255 18.57 3.09 -20.68
C ASP A 255 19.05 2.87 -19.23
N ILE A 256 18.13 2.53 -18.32
CA ILE A 256 18.45 2.15 -16.94
C ILE A 256 18.80 0.66 -16.92
N SER A 257 20.01 0.36 -17.35
CA SER A 257 20.45 -0.98 -17.71
C SER A 257 20.36 -2.11 -16.69
N PRO A 258 20.59 -1.95 -15.36
CA PRO A 258 20.58 -3.10 -14.44
C PRO A 258 19.18 -3.52 -14.00
N GLY A 259 18.21 -2.58 -13.79
CA GLY A 259 16.83 -2.92 -13.41
C GLY A 259 16.08 -3.72 -14.48
N HIS A 260 16.48 -3.61 -15.73
CA HIS A 260 15.93 -4.37 -16.85
C HIS A 260 16.13 -5.90 -16.72
N ARG A 261 17.20 -6.36 -16.08
CA ARG A 261 17.45 -7.79 -15.89
C ARG A 261 16.48 -8.42 -14.91
N LEU A 262 16.15 -7.76 -13.83
CA LEU A 262 15.19 -8.26 -12.83
C LEU A 262 13.77 -8.28 -13.39
N LEU A 263 13.36 -7.27 -14.15
CA LEU A 263 12.05 -7.23 -14.82
C LEU A 263 11.93 -8.26 -15.94
N LYS A 264 13.01 -8.55 -16.70
CA LYS A 264 13.01 -9.59 -17.75
C LYS A 264 12.99 -11.03 -17.20
N LEU A 265 13.54 -11.28 -16.02
CA LEU A 265 13.51 -12.60 -15.37
C LEU A 265 12.07 -13.01 -14.98
N ARG A 266 11.14 -12.06 -14.89
CA ARG A 266 9.74 -12.28 -14.51
C ARG A 266 8.80 -12.65 -15.66
N GLY A 267 9.19 -12.52 -16.89
CA GLY A 267 8.35 -12.83 -18.06
C GLY A 267 8.00 -14.31 -18.26
N LYS A 268 8.35 -15.17 -17.31
CA LYS A 268 7.94 -16.57 -17.27
C LYS A 268 7.36 -16.86 -15.90
N THR A 269 6.06 -16.69 -15.75
CA THR A 269 5.29 -17.35 -14.72
C THR A 269 5.29 -18.86 -14.94
N SER A 270 6.44 -19.47 -14.78
CA SER A 270 6.46 -20.90 -14.50
C SER A 270 5.97 -21.06 -13.07
N ARG A 271 5.03 -21.97 -12.83
CA ARG A 271 4.79 -22.52 -11.51
C ARG A 271 6.14 -22.75 -10.86
N VAL A 272 6.46 -21.95 -9.86
CA VAL A 272 7.68 -22.08 -9.11
C VAL A 272 7.55 -23.39 -8.35
N GLU A 273 8.30 -24.41 -8.75
CA GLU A 273 8.39 -25.64 -7.95
C GLU A 273 8.88 -25.23 -6.58
N MET A 274 8.10 -25.57 -5.56
CA MET A 274 8.42 -25.24 -4.17
C MET A 274 9.81 -25.81 -3.86
N ALA A 275 10.66 -24.99 -3.29
CA ALA A 275 12.00 -25.40 -2.89
C ALA A 275 11.88 -26.64 -2.01
N THR A 276 12.76 -27.60 -2.21
CA THR A 276 12.75 -28.79 -1.38
C THR A 276 12.95 -28.38 0.07
N GLN A 277 11.98 -28.64 0.89
CA GLN A 277 11.98 -28.46 2.34
C GLN A 277 13.24 -29.07 3.01
N ALA A 278 13.92 -29.96 2.29
CA ALA A 278 15.06 -30.72 2.77
C ALA A 278 16.26 -29.86 3.20
N GLU A 279 16.56 -28.76 2.51
CA GLU A 279 17.69 -27.90 2.92
C GLU A 279 17.32 -27.00 4.10
N PHE A 280 16.11 -26.45 4.09
CA PHE A 280 15.62 -25.66 5.23
C PHE A 280 15.63 -26.49 6.52
N LEU A 281 15.15 -27.72 6.47
CA LEU A 281 15.09 -28.65 7.59
C LEU A 281 16.44 -29.07 8.16
N LYS A 282 17.55 -28.88 7.43
CA LYS A 282 18.89 -29.12 7.99
C LYS A 282 19.26 -28.12 9.09
N PHE A 283 18.76 -26.90 8.98
CA PHE A 283 19.11 -25.79 9.86
C PHE A 283 18.02 -25.45 10.90
N PHE A 284 16.76 -25.73 10.58
CA PHE A 284 15.61 -25.39 11.41
C PHE A 284 14.81 -26.66 11.81
N LYS A 285 15.52 -27.66 12.33
CA LYS A 285 14.95 -28.99 12.60
C LYS A 285 13.94 -29.03 13.75
N ASP A 286 14.01 -28.08 14.65
CA ASP A 286 13.43 -28.24 15.98
C ASP A 286 12.07 -27.55 16.17
N VAL A 287 11.45 -27.05 15.09
CA VAL A 287 10.10 -26.50 15.16
C VAL A 287 9.09 -27.63 14.91
N PRO A 288 8.33 -28.05 15.92
CA PRO A 288 7.30 -29.06 15.73
C PRO A 288 6.14 -28.45 14.95
N VAL A 289 6.01 -28.78 13.69
CA VAL A 289 4.80 -28.43 12.93
C VAL A 289 3.73 -29.46 13.31
N THR A 290 2.93 -29.14 14.29
CA THR A 290 1.83 -30.00 14.76
C THR A 290 0.49 -29.41 14.33
N GLY A 291 -0.18 -30.11 13.40
CA GLY A 291 -1.53 -29.73 12.99
C GLY A 291 -1.63 -28.74 11.82
N ALA A 292 -2.84 -28.29 11.55
CA ALA A 292 -3.10 -27.29 10.52
C ALA A 292 -2.67 -25.90 10.99
N VAL A 293 -1.91 -25.20 10.16
CA VAL A 293 -1.52 -23.81 10.43
C VAL A 293 -2.77 -22.91 10.37
N GLN A 294 -2.93 -22.05 11.38
CA GLN A 294 -4.09 -21.17 11.42
C GLN A 294 -4.04 -20.12 10.29
N VAL A 295 -5.09 -20.12 9.50
CA VAL A 295 -5.30 -19.16 8.40
C VAL A 295 -5.76 -17.81 8.96
N MET A 296 -5.30 -16.71 8.37
CA MET A 296 -5.85 -15.39 8.64
C MET A 296 -7.25 -15.26 8.01
N PRO A 297 -8.20 -14.57 8.64
CA PRO A 297 -9.49 -14.30 8.03
C PRO A 297 -9.33 -13.60 6.69
N ALA A 298 -10.15 -13.98 5.72
CA ALA A 298 -10.10 -13.37 4.39
C ALA A 298 -10.53 -11.89 4.44
N GLU A 299 -9.90 -11.03 3.62
CA GLU A 299 -10.26 -9.60 3.48
C GLU A 299 -11.74 -9.39 3.14
N THR A 300 -12.38 -10.35 2.48
CA THR A 300 -13.81 -10.30 2.11
C THR A 300 -14.75 -10.15 3.28
N TYR A 301 -14.31 -10.45 4.50
CA TYR A 301 -15.13 -10.23 5.70
C TYR A 301 -15.01 -8.82 6.26
N ASP A 302 -14.00 -8.08 5.88
CA ASP A 302 -13.64 -6.84 6.54
C ASP A 302 -14.50 -5.65 6.07
N HIS A 303 -14.92 -5.60 4.81
CA HIS A 303 -15.75 -4.50 4.27
C HIS A 303 -17.14 -4.39 4.92
N VAL A 304 -17.64 -5.44 5.54
CA VAL A 304 -18.93 -5.38 6.26
C VAL A 304 -18.86 -4.58 7.57
N VAL A 305 -17.67 -4.22 7.99
CA VAL A 305 -17.45 -3.30 9.12
C VAL A 305 -17.69 -1.84 8.73
N ALA A 306 -17.61 -1.52 7.45
CA ALA A 306 -17.89 -0.20 6.94
C ALA A 306 -19.35 0.18 7.20
N GLY A 307 -19.62 0.60 8.42
CA GLY A 307 -20.81 1.33 8.77
C GLY A 307 -20.76 2.72 8.16
N HIS A 308 -21.87 3.44 8.17
CA HIS A 308 -21.84 4.87 7.90
C HIS A 308 -20.96 5.53 8.96
N ALA A 309 -19.88 6.17 8.54
CA ALA A 309 -18.93 6.85 9.43
C ALA A 309 -19.58 8.12 10.02
N GLY A 310 -20.57 7.99 10.83
CA GLY A 310 -21.09 9.09 11.63
C GLY A 310 -20.83 8.88 13.10
N ALA A 311 -20.48 7.64 13.47
CA ALA A 311 -20.29 7.21 14.84
C ALA A 311 -18.95 6.49 15.08
N GLU A 312 -18.17 6.18 14.03
CA GLU A 312 -16.91 5.46 14.14
C GLU A 312 -15.75 6.31 13.66
N GLU A 313 -14.60 6.22 14.35
CA GLU A 313 -13.40 6.98 13.98
C GLU A 313 -12.73 6.39 12.73
N PHE A 314 -12.82 5.08 12.54
CA PHE A 314 -12.13 4.39 11.46
C PHE A 314 -13.06 3.50 10.63
N ILE A 315 -12.74 3.41 9.34
CA ILE A 315 -13.36 2.52 8.36
C ILE A 315 -12.28 1.70 7.66
N THR A 316 -12.61 0.49 7.22
CA THR A 316 -11.69 -0.35 6.47
C THR A 316 -11.41 0.21 5.07
N SER A 317 -10.24 -0.11 4.52
CA SER A 317 -9.75 0.40 3.23
C SER A 317 -10.62 0.04 2.03
N ASP A 318 -11.38 -1.07 2.10
CA ASP A 318 -12.33 -1.43 1.04
C ASP A 318 -13.42 -0.36 0.85
N SER A 319 -13.72 0.43 1.88
CA SER A 319 -14.62 1.59 1.75
C SER A 319 -14.05 2.68 0.85
N CYS A 320 -12.73 2.77 0.74
CA CYS A 320 -12.03 3.72 -0.13
C CYS A 320 -11.76 3.15 -1.53
N MET A 321 -11.70 1.82 -1.65
CA MET A 321 -11.34 1.10 -2.87
C MET A 321 -12.19 1.50 -4.06
N SER A 322 -13.49 1.67 -3.89
CA SER A 322 -14.42 1.95 -4.99
C SER A 322 -14.06 3.19 -5.80
N CYS A 323 -13.50 4.22 -5.15
CA CYS A 323 -13.17 5.49 -5.77
C CYS A 323 -11.67 5.72 -5.91
N HIS A 324 -10.84 5.12 -5.03
CA HIS A 324 -9.40 5.32 -4.97
C HIS A 324 -8.58 4.15 -5.50
N SER A 325 -9.20 3.11 -6.07
CA SER A 325 -8.54 2.09 -6.88
C SER A 325 -8.46 2.51 -8.35
N GLY A 326 -7.51 1.93 -9.06
CA GLY A 326 -7.45 2.05 -10.50
C GLY A 326 -8.63 1.32 -11.14
N ASN A 327 -9.19 1.88 -12.21
CA ASN A 327 -10.35 1.31 -12.89
C ASN A 327 -10.00 0.93 -14.34
N ALA A 328 -10.21 -0.34 -14.68
CA ALA A 328 -10.03 -0.88 -16.02
C ALA A 328 -11.35 -1.44 -16.61
N TRP A 329 -12.49 -1.16 -15.99
CA TRP A 329 -13.77 -1.74 -16.34
C TRP A 329 -14.33 -1.16 -17.65
N PHE A 330 -14.99 -2.03 -18.45
CA PHE A 330 -15.86 -1.72 -19.57
C PHE A 330 -15.25 -0.98 -20.76
N GLY A 331 -14.01 -1.32 -21.15
CA GLY A 331 -13.43 -0.79 -22.39
C GLY A 331 -13.03 0.68 -22.31
N SER A 332 -13.06 1.27 -21.13
CA SER A 332 -12.39 2.53 -20.86
C SER A 332 -10.89 2.27 -20.66
N LYS A 333 -10.05 3.09 -21.28
CA LYS A 333 -8.65 3.11 -20.87
C LYS A 333 -8.56 3.69 -19.46
N TYR A 334 -8.02 2.99 -18.67
CA TYR A 334 -7.47 2.95 -17.34
C TYR A 334 -7.39 4.29 -16.59
N THR A 335 -8.25 4.48 -15.62
CA THR A 335 -8.03 5.50 -14.59
C THR A 335 -6.97 5.00 -13.63
N MET A 336 -5.84 5.72 -13.52
CA MET A 336 -4.70 5.40 -12.64
C MET A 336 -4.09 4.00 -12.88
N ILE A 337 -4.24 3.48 -14.08
CA ILE A 337 -3.58 2.26 -14.55
C ILE A 337 -2.71 2.65 -15.75
N LEU A 338 -1.43 2.38 -15.66
CA LEU A 338 -0.46 2.66 -16.72
C LEU A 338 -0.23 1.41 -17.56
N GLU A 339 -0.13 1.60 -18.89
CA GLU A 339 0.34 0.53 -19.76
C GLU A 339 1.80 0.21 -19.39
N GLY A 340 2.02 -0.99 -18.86
CA GLY A 340 3.36 -1.49 -18.59
C GLY A 340 4.10 -1.79 -19.88
N GLY A 341 5.41 -1.50 -19.96
CA GLY A 341 6.26 -1.83 -21.11
C GLY A 341 6.45 -3.33 -21.37
N SER A 342 5.83 -4.20 -20.58
CA SER A 342 5.66 -5.63 -20.79
C SER A 342 4.20 -5.96 -20.48
N SER A 343 3.39 -6.18 -21.47
CA SER A 343 2.04 -6.77 -21.50
C SER A 343 1.12 -6.70 -20.23
N ASN A 344 1.58 -6.25 -19.10
CA ASN A 344 0.82 -6.13 -17.86
C ASN A 344 0.65 -4.66 -17.46
N PRO A 345 -0.60 -4.19 -17.37
CA PRO A 345 -0.88 -2.87 -16.85
C PRO A 345 -0.45 -2.75 -15.36
N VAL A 346 -0.05 -1.55 -14.94
CA VAL A 346 0.41 -1.25 -13.58
C VAL A 346 -0.60 -0.33 -12.92
N ASN A 347 -1.13 -0.75 -11.79
CA ASN A 347 -2.03 0.05 -10.99
C ASN A 347 -1.21 1.03 -10.12
N VAL A 348 -1.37 2.34 -10.36
CA VAL A 348 -0.69 3.40 -9.60
C VAL A 348 -1.67 4.21 -8.73
N SER A 349 -2.86 3.67 -8.53
CA SER A 349 -3.86 4.28 -7.66
C SER A 349 -3.45 4.18 -6.18
N PRO A 350 -3.95 5.07 -5.31
CA PRO A 350 -3.66 5.03 -3.90
C PRO A 350 -3.94 3.66 -3.26
N TYR A 351 -5.14 3.10 -3.48
CA TYR A 351 -5.50 1.78 -2.97
C TYR A 351 -4.69 0.65 -3.61
N GLY A 352 -4.53 0.68 -4.93
CA GLY A 352 -3.88 -0.40 -5.69
C GLY A 352 -2.41 -0.59 -5.31
N GLU A 353 -1.69 0.50 -4.97
CA GLU A 353 -0.30 0.42 -4.53
C GLU A 353 -0.16 0.14 -3.04
N TRP A 354 -0.95 0.86 -2.21
CA TRP A 354 -0.90 0.70 -0.77
C TRP A 354 -1.13 -0.74 -0.32
N ARG A 355 -2.13 -1.43 -0.88
CA ARG A 355 -2.48 -2.80 -0.46
C ARG A 355 -1.35 -3.81 -0.60
N TRP A 356 -0.38 -3.56 -1.46
CA TRP A 356 0.81 -4.38 -1.69
C TRP A 356 2.06 -3.85 -1.02
N SER A 357 1.95 -2.80 -0.22
CA SER A 357 3.05 -2.30 0.59
C SER A 357 3.14 -3.07 1.92
N PRO A 358 4.30 -3.09 2.57
CA PRO A 358 4.42 -3.64 3.93
C PRO A 358 3.48 -2.98 4.94
N MET A 359 3.09 -1.72 4.73
CA MET A 359 2.12 -1.01 5.59
C MET A 359 0.71 -1.57 5.39
N GLY A 360 0.27 -1.77 4.16
CA GLY A 360 -1.02 -2.41 3.85
C GLY A 360 -1.09 -3.86 4.33
N LEU A 361 0.05 -4.56 4.36
CA LEU A 361 0.15 -5.95 4.80
C LEU A 361 0.44 -6.10 6.31
N ALA A 362 0.66 -4.99 7.04
CA ALA A 362 1.13 -5.02 8.44
C ALA A 362 0.19 -5.78 9.39
N GLY A 363 -1.12 -5.69 9.21
CA GLY A 363 -2.11 -6.40 10.03
C GLY A 363 -2.15 -7.91 9.79
N ARG A 364 -1.38 -8.43 8.83
CA ARG A 364 -1.31 -9.84 8.42
C ARG A 364 0.13 -10.36 8.35
N ASP A 365 1.10 -9.55 8.73
CA ASP A 365 2.53 -9.84 8.62
C ASP A 365 2.93 -11.05 9.51
N PRO A 366 3.33 -12.19 8.91
CA PRO A 366 3.72 -13.37 9.68
C PRO A 366 5.00 -13.16 10.51
N ILE A 367 5.85 -12.20 10.13
CA ILE A 367 7.08 -11.85 10.85
C ILE A 367 6.69 -11.15 12.16
N PHE A 368 5.76 -10.19 12.09
CA PHE A 368 5.23 -9.49 13.24
C PHE A 368 4.57 -10.45 14.25
N PHE A 369 3.68 -11.32 13.78
CA PHE A 369 3.00 -12.25 14.68
C PHE A 369 3.94 -13.27 15.33
N ALA A 370 4.98 -13.71 14.63
CA ALA A 370 6.02 -14.58 15.22
C ALA A 370 6.89 -13.85 16.25
N GLN A 371 7.19 -12.56 16.00
CA GLN A 371 7.87 -11.71 16.99
C GLN A 371 7.00 -11.59 18.25
N LEU A 372 5.73 -11.23 18.09
CA LEU A 372 4.78 -11.10 19.20
C LEU A 372 4.68 -12.39 20.01
N ASP A 373 4.54 -13.55 19.34
CA ASP A 373 4.50 -14.86 20.02
C ASP A 373 5.72 -15.08 20.93
N SER A 374 6.92 -14.68 20.46
CA SER A 374 8.15 -14.84 21.23
C SER A 374 8.21 -13.91 22.44
N GLU A 375 7.75 -12.66 22.29
CA GLU A 375 7.69 -11.72 23.41
C GLU A 375 6.67 -12.17 24.46
N LEU A 376 5.50 -12.65 24.03
CA LEU A 376 4.47 -13.17 24.92
C LEU A 376 4.90 -14.47 25.62
N ALA A 377 5.61 -15.37 24.93
CA ALA A 377 6.15 -16.59 25.52
C ALA A 377 7.18 -16.30 26.62
N TYR A 378 7.99 -15.27 26.41
CA TYR A 378 8.94 -14.80 27.44
C TYR A 378 8.21 -14.29 28.70
N LEU A 379 7.07 -13.62 28.51
CA LEU A 379 6.26 -13.03 29.57
C LEU A 379 5.15 -13.98 30.09
N LYS A 380 5.23 -15.29 29.85
CA LYS A 380 4.15 -16.26 30.14
C LYS A 380 3.61 -16.21 31.56
N ASP A 381 4.45 -15.85 32.55
CA ASP A 381 4.09 -15.76 33.97
C ASP A 381 3.77 -14.31 34.40
N ARG A 382 3.65 -13.38 33.45
CA ARG A 382 3.43 -11.93 33.64
C ARG A 382 2.29 -11.41 32.76
N PRO A 383 1.02 -11.78 33.03
CA PRO A 383 -0.11 -11.48 32.13
C PRO A 383 -0.35 -9.98 31.92
N ASP A 384 -0.13 -9.14 32.94
CA ASP A 384 -0.29 -7.69 32.80
C ASP A 384 0.77 -7.09 31.85
N ASP A 385 1.98 -7.62 31.86
CA ASP A 385 3.04 -7.18 30.95
C ASP A 385 2.82 -7.73 29.54
N GLN A 386 2.29 -8.96 29.39
CA GLN A 386 1.84 -9.45 28.08
C GLN A 386 0.81 -8.51 27.46
N GLN A 387 -0.17 -8.06 28.27
CA GLN A 387 -1.20 -7.16 27.79
C GLN A 387 -0.66 -5.78 27.37
N LYS A 388 0.31 -5.24 28.13
CA LYS A 388 1.01 -4.01 27.73
C LYS A 388 1.74 -4.16 26.41
N VAL A 389 2.40 -5.31 26.18
CA VAL A 389 3.09 -5.60 24.92
C VAL A 389 2.07 -5.69 23.78
N ILE A 390 0.95 -6.39 23.96
CA ILE A 390 -0.11 -6.47 22.94
C ILE A 390 -0.61 -5.06 22.60
N ASN A 391 -1.00 -4.27 23.58
CA ASN A 391 -1.49 -2.91 23.36
C ASN A 391 -0.47 -2.07 22.59
N THR A 392 0.81 -2.10 22.99
CA THR A 392 1.88 -1.32 22.37
C THR A 392 2.14 -1.74 20.92
N CYS A 393 2.19 -3.04 20.63
CA CYS A 393 2.40 -3.54 19.27
C CYS A 393 1.24 -3.18 18.35
N PHE A 394 0.00 -3.26 18.85
CA PHE A 394 -1.19 -2.96 18.04
C PHE A 394 -1.43 -1.46 17.82
N ARG A 395 -0.74 -0.57 18.52
CA ARG A 395 -0.75 0.87 18.20
C ARG A 395 -0.19 1.16 16.79
N CYS A 396 0.61 0.23 16.21
CA CYS A 396 1.17 0.36 14.87
C CYS A 396 0.71 -0.77 13.94
N HIS A 397 0.74 -2.05 14.36
CA HIS A 397 0.45 -3.20 13.51
C HIS A 397 -1.04 -3.54 13.37
N GLY A 398 -1.89 -3.02 14.25
CA GLY A 398 -3.34 -3.08 14.15
C GLY A 398 -3.95 -1.73 14.51
N VAL A 399 -3.35 -0.67 14.01
CA VAL A 399 -3.55 0.71 14.44
C VAL A 399 -5.01 1.13 14.52
N MET A 400 -5.79 0.89 13.48
CA MET A 400 -7.19 1.30 13.45
C MET A 400 -8.03 0.54 14.47
N GLY A 401 -7.82 -0.77 14.61
CA GLY A 401 -8.54 -1.59 15.58
C GLY A 401 -8.25 -1.16 17.04
N LYS A 402 -6.97 -0.89 17.35
CA LYS A 402 -6.57 -0.41 18.67
C LYS A 402 -7.09 1.00 18.96
N ARG A 403 -6.96 1.92 18.00
CA ARG A 403 -7.40 3.31 18.15
C ARG A 403 -8.94 3.44 18.21
N GLN A 404 -9.67 2.61 17.45
CA GLN A 404 -11.13 2.54 17.58
C GLN A 404 -11.55 2.04 18.95
N LEU A 405 -10.85 1.02 19.47
CA LEU A 405 -11.09 0.53 20.84
C LEU A 405 -10.82 1.62 21.88
N ASP A 406 -9.73 2.38 21.71
CA ASP A 406 -9.38 3.50 22.57
C ASP A 406 -10.47 4.56 22.58
N ALA A 407 -10.90 5.00 21.39
CA ALA A 407 -11.93 6.02 21.22
C ALA A 407 -13.29 5.60 21.83
N ASP A 408 -13.72 4.37 21.57
CA ASP A 408 -14.96 3.81 22.10
C ASP A 408 -14.98 3.75 23.65
N HIS A 409 -13.81 3.72 24.27
CA HIS A 409 -13.66 3.72 25.73
C HIS A 409 -13.27 5.09 26.30
N GLY A 410 -13.17 6.12 25.47
CA GLY A 410 -12.80 7.47 25.89
C GLY A 410 -11.35 7.62 26.31
N TYR A 411 -10.46 6.75 25.82
CA TYR A 411 -9.03 6.81 26.05
C TYR A 411 -8.31 7.44 24.85
N ASP A 412 -7.40 8.40 25.11
CA ASP A 412 -6.54 8.97 24.08
C ASP A 412 -5.07 8.79 24.47
N PRO A 413 -4.29 7.95 23.75
CA PRO A 413 -2.90 7.68 24.11
C PRO A 413 -1.97 8.90 24.03
N ALA A 414 -2.36 9.96 23.29
CA ALA A 414 -1.62 11.21 23.23
C ALA A 414 -1.96 12.16 24.40
N SER A 415 -3.07 11.94 25.11
CA SER A 415 -3.52 12.80 26.19
C SER A 415 -2.89 12.42 27.52
N PRO A 416 -2.34 13.40 28.29
CA PRO A 416 -1.91 13.17 29.67
C PRO A 416 -3.07 13.07 30.65
N ASP A 417 -4.26 13.55 30.26
CA ASP A 417 -5.41 13.77 31.15
C ASP A 417 -6.46 12.66 31.04
N ASN A 418 -6.03 11.44 30.65
CA ASN A 418 -6.92 10.28 30.58
C ASN A 418 -7.56 10.00 31.94
N LYS A 419 -8.90 9.98 31.96
CA LYS A 419 -9.70 9.64 33.14
C LYS A 419 -10.02 8.15 33.25
N VAL A 420 -9.74 7.41 32.20
CA VAL A 420 -9.98 5.98 32.08
C VAL A 420 -8.66 5.26 31.81
N PRO A 421 -8.50 4.00 32.25
CA PRO A 421 -7.33 3.19 31.92
C PRO A 421 -7.34 2.84 30.44
N GLU A 422 -6.15 2.56 29.87
CA GLU A 422 -6.02 2.05 28.51
C GLU A 422 -6.78 0.72 28.34
N PRO A 423 -7.70 0.62 27.38
CA PRO A 423 -8.44 -0.61 27.16
C PRO A 423 -7.55 -1.69 26.54
N ASN A 424 -7.78 -2.92 26.94
CA ASN A 424 -7.00 -4.08 26.53
C ASN A 424 -7.48 -4.61 25.17
N PHE A 425 -6.58 -4.58 24.18
CA PHE A 425 -6.84 -5.22 22.88
C PHE A 425 -6.73 -6.74 23.00
N ASN A 426 -7.77 -7.46 22.57
CA ASN A 426 -7.75 -8.92 22.59
C ASN A 426 -7.21 -9.46 21.27
N LEU A 427 -6.10 -10.20 21.31
CA LEU A 427 -5.46 -10.79 20.14
C LEU A 427 -6.39 -11.75 19.38
N GLU A 428 -7.33 -12.40 20.04
CA GLU A 428 -8.30 -13.31 19.40
C GLU A 428 -9.23 -12.58 18.43
N TRP A 429 -9.47 -11.28 18.61
CA TRP A 429 -10.30 -10.51 17.68
C TRP A 429 -9.75 -10.50 16.25
N VAL A 430 -8.42 -10.57 16.12
CA VAL A 430 -7.76 -10.64 14.80
C VAL A 430 -8.19 -11.89 14.02
N TYR A 431 -8.62 -12.94 14.69
CA TYR A 431 -9.06 -14.20 14.08
C TYR A 431 -10.58 -14.35 14.05
N ASN A 432 -11.31 -13.40 14.59
CA ASN A 432 -12.78 -13.44 14.62
C ASN A 432 -13.37 -13.13 13.25
N THR A 433 -14.25 -14.02 12.75
CA THR A 433 -15.02 -13.87 11.51
C THR A 433 -16.53 -13.75 11.75
N ASP A 434 -16.96 -13.78 13.01
CA ASP A 434 -18.36 -13.61 13.38
C ASP A 434 -18.76 -12.15 13.33
N GLN A 435 -19.38 -11.75 12.24
CA GLN A 435 -19.87 -10.38 12.01
C GLN A 435 -20.96 -9.92 13.00
N THR A 436 -21.58 -10.85 13.72
CA THR A 436 -22.58 -10.51 14.74
C THR A 436 -21.95 -10.20 16.10
N SER A 437 -20.69 -10.52 16.27
CA SER A 437 -19.91 -10.20 17.48
C SER A 437 -19.70 -8.69 17.56
N LYS A 438 -19.98 -8.12 18.74
CA LYS A 438 -19.74 -6.68 19.03
C LYS A 438 -18.29 -6.25 18.85
N ASP A 439 -17.34 -7.19 19.00
CA ASP A 439 -15.91 -6.95 18.94
C ASP A 439 -15.32 -7.23 17.54
N PHE A 440 -16.13 -7.69 16.57
CA PHE A 440 -15.72 -8.00 15.21
C PHE A 440 -15.00 -6.82 14.55
N LYS A 441 -15.51 -5.59 14.73
CA LYS A 441 -14.96 -4.38 14.14
C LYS A 441 -13.50 -4.15 14.52
N TYR A 442 -13.10 -4.41 15.77
CA TYR A 442 -11.72 -4.17 16.20
C TYR A 442 -10.74 -5.12 15.50
N GLY A 443 -11.13 -6.39 15.33
CA GLY A 443 -10.33 -7.37 14.60
C GLY A 443 -10.23 -7.06 13.12
N ALA A 444 -11.33 -6.72 12.47
CA ALA A 444 -11.37 -6.35 11.06
C ALA A 444 -10.52 -5.11 10.76
N LEU A 445 -10.67 -4.05 11.56
CA LEU A 445 -9.86 -2.84 11.47
C LEU A 445 -8.37 -3.11 11.73
N ALA A 446 -8.04 -4.01 12.67
CA ALA A 446 -6.64 -4.37 12.93
C ALA A 446 -6.01 -5.15 11.78
N ARG A 447 -6.76 -6.07 11.13
CA ARG A 447 -6.27 -6.83 9.97
C ARG A 447 -6.03 -5.97 8.74
N ASP A 448 -6.65 -4.81 8.63
CA ASP A 448 -6.48 -3.87 7.51
C ASP A 448 -5.12 -3.15 7.52
N GLY A 449 -4.30 -3.37 8.54
CA GLY A 449 -2.96 -2.81 8.66
C GLY A 449 -2.93 -1.30 8.90
N VAL A 450 -1.89 -0.64 8.40
CA VAL A 450 -1.78 0.84 8.42
C VAL A 450 -2.43 1.36 7.15
N SER A 451 -3.74 1.57 7.18
CA SER A 451 -4.53 1.85 5.99
C SER A 451 -4.85 3.33 5.80
N CYS A 452 -5.69 3.60 4.81
CA CYS A 452 -6.09 4.96 4.42
C CYS A 452 -6.55 5.79 5.61
N ALA A 453 -7.54 5.29 6.36
CA ALA A 453 -8.10 6.01 7.50
C ALA A 453 -7.08 6.18 8.64
N ALA A 454 -6.11 5.28 8.79
CA ALA A 454 -5.07 5.44 9.81
C ALA A 454 -4.26 6.72 9.58
N CYS A 455 -3.67 6.87 8.37
CA CYS A 455 -2.84 8.02 8.05
C CYS A 455 -3.66 9.30 7.83
N HIS A 456 -4.76 9.18 7.10
CA HIS A 456 -5.60 10.34 6.75
C HIS A 456 -6.47 10.85 7.91
N HIS A 457 -6.34 10.29 9.10
CA HIS A 457 -7.03 10.76 10.31
C HIS A 457 -6.09 11.36 11.35
N ILE A 458 -4.77 11.26 11.15
CA ILE A 458 -3.75 11.83 12.07
C ILE A 458 -3.71 13.35 11.93
N VAL A 459 -3.71 14.05 13.07
CA VAL A 459 -3.52 15.50 13.15
C VAL A 459 -2.27 15.86 13.95
N LYS A 460 -1.75 17.05 13.69
CA LYS A 460 -0.60 17.58 14.42
C LYS A 460 -1.00 17.97 15.84
N ASP A 461 -0.28 17.42 16.81
CA ASP A 461 -0.45 17.82 18.19
C ASP A 461 0.06 19.23 18.45
N LYS A 462 -0.57 19.88 19.39
CA LYS A 462 -0.05 21.11 19.95
C LYS A 462 1.06 20.78 20.98
N PRO A 463 2.22 21.44 20.90
CA PRO A 463 3.25 21.27 21.91
C PRO A 463 2.70 21.51 23.31
N ARG A 464 3.11 20.72 24.30
CA ARG A 464 2.72 20.94 25.69
C ARG A 464 3.30 22.26 26.20
N SER A 465 2.56 22.87 27.11
CA SER A 465 2.95 24.19 27.64
C SER A 465 4.37 24.19 28.23
N GLY A 466 5.24 25.03 27.70
CA GLY A 466 6.62 25.16 28.14
C GLY A 466 7.61 24.18 27.51
N GLU A 467 7.17 23.25 26.66
CA GLU A 467 8.06 22.35 25.92
C GLU A 467 8.41 22.90 24.53
N ASP A 468 9.61 22.62 24.08
CA ASP A 468 10.00 22.79 22.68
C ASP A 468 9.13 21.86 21.79
N PRO A 469 8.69 22.32 20.59
CA PRO A 469 7.79 21.53 19.75
C PRO A 469 8.31 20.16 19.34
N LEU A 470 9.62 20.00 19.14
CA LEU A 470 10.19 18.69 18.83
C LEU A 470 10.30 17.82 20.08
N GLN A 471 10.72 18.40 21.21
CA GLN A 471 10.78 17.66 22.48
C GLN A 471 9.39 17.18 22.90
N SER A 472 8.37 18.02 22.75
CA SER A 472 6.99 17.61 23.03
C SER A 472 6.55 16.43 22.15
N PHE A 473 6.88 16.47 20.86
CA PHE A 473 6.61 15.36 19.93
C PHE A 473 7.35 14.08 20.35
N LEU A 474 8.65 14.17 20.63
CA LEU A 474 9.47 13.01 21.00
C LEU A 474 9.09 12.41 22.36
N ASN A 475 8.60 13.22 23.29
CA ASN A 475 8.19 12.75 24.61
C ASN A 475 6.79 12.11 24.62
N HIS A 476 5.89 12.50 23.69
CA HIS A 476 4.47 12.22 23.84
C HIS A 476 3.78 11.61 22.61
N ASN A 477 4.38 11.70 21.41
CA ASN A 477 3.71 11.30 20.18
C ASN A 477 4.37 10.13 19.42
N ILE A 478 5.55 9.70 19.86
CA ILE A 478 6.21 8.51 19.31
C ILE A 478 5.56 7.21 19.81
N THR A 479 5.97 6.07 19.27
CA THR A 479 5.45 4.73 19.67
C THR A 479 3.95 4.58 19.41
N GLY A 480 3.46 5.21 18.33
CA GLY A 480 2.06 5.16 17.95
C GLY A 480 1.09 5.98 18.81
N GLN A 481 1.61 6.94 19.59
CA GLN A 481 0.81 7.81 20.48
C GLN A 481 0.43 9.12 19.80
N PHE A 482 -0.17 9.07 18.63
CA PHE A 482 -0.58 10.25 17.86
C PHE A 482 -2.02 10.67 18.17
N THR A 483 -2.32 11.95 17.96
CA THR A 483 -3.68 12.50 18.02
C THR A 483 -4.41 12.27 16.70
N ILE A 484 -5.70 11.96 16.80
CA ILE A 484 -6.61 11.84 15.64
C ILE A 484 -7.53 13.04 15.54
N GLY A 485 -8.04 13.30 14.34
CA GLY A 485 -9.08 14.29 14.08
C GLY A 485 -10.42 13.92 14.71
N LYS A 486 -11.47 14.66 14.38
CA LYS A 486 -12.80 14.31 14.82
C LYS A 486 -13.35 13.17 13.97
N ALA A 487 -14.24 12.38 14.57
CA ALA A 487 -14.97 11.36 13.85
C ALA A 487 -15.58 11.91 12.54
N GLY A 488 -15.41 11.17 11.47
CA GLY A 488 -15.87 11.59 10.15
C GLY A 488 -15.00 12.62 9.41
N GLU A 489 -13.86 13.08 9.95
CA GLU A 489 -12.92 13.92 9.20
C GLU A 489 -11.81 13.09 8.57
N ILE A 490 -11.49 13.34 7.30
CA ILE A 490 -10.38 12.72 6.57
C ILE A 490 -9.50 13.82 5.96
N PHE A 491 -8.20 13.76 6.23
CA PHE A 491 -7.27 14.82 5.85
C PHE A 491 -6.47 14.49 4.59
N GLY A 492 -6.35 15.48 3.72
CA GLY A 492 -5.60 15.39 2.47
C GLY A 492 -4.70 16.59 2.21
N PRO A 493 -3.87 16.51 1.15
CA PRO A 493 -2.87 17.54 0.83
C PRO A 493 -3.43 18.72 0.04
N PHE A 494 -4.71 18.71 -0.34
CA PHE A 494 -5.31 19.73 -1.19
C PHE A 494 -6.12 20.71 -0.35
N GLU A 495 -6.05 22.01 -0.70
CA GLU A 495 -6.84 23.06 -0.07
C GLU A 495 -8.34 22.78 -0.18
N ASP A 496 -9.12 23.11 0.84
CA ASP A 496 -10.57 22.85 0.89
C ASP A 496 -11.32 23.38 -0.33
N LYS A 497 -10.89 24.54 -0.86
CA LYS A 497 -11.46 25.12 -2.10
C LYS A 497 -11.22 24.29 -3.37
N ASP A 498 -10.27 23.35 -3.34
CA ASP A 498 -9.84 22.53 -4.48
C ASP A 498 -10.35 21.09 -4.37
N ILE A 499 -11.15 20.77 -3.34
CA ILE A 499 -11.74 19.45 -3.14
C ILE A 499 -13.26 19.51 -3.29
N SER A 500 -13.86 18.37 -3.68
CA SER A 500 -15.31 18.16 -3.67
C SER A 500 -15.63 17.20 -2.52
N PRO A 501 -16.29 17.66 -1.44
CA PRO A 501 -16.52 16.80 -0.28
C PRO A 501 -17.70 15.83 -0.46
N HIS A 502 -18.65 16.14 -1.33
CA HIS A 502 -19.92 15.43 -1.43
C HIS A 502 -19.81 13.92 -1.71
N PRO A 503 -18.91 13.41 -2.61
CA PRO A 503 -18.81 11.98 -2.85
C PRO A 503 -18.45 11.17 -1.61
N MET A 504 -17.48 11.64 -0.83
CA MET A 504 -17.03 10.96 0.38
C MET A 504 -18.04 11.13 1.52
N LYS A 505 -18.62 12.34 1.65
CA LYS A 505 -19.61 12.63 2.68
C LYS A 505 -20.88 11.82 2.47
N GLY A 506 -21.39 11.78 1.25
CA GLY A 506 -22.60 11.02 0.91
C GLY A 506 -22.36 9.50 1.01
N SER A 507 -21.24 8.97 0.50
CA SER A 507 -21.00 7.53 0.46
C SER A 507 -20.54 6.93 1.78
N LEU A 508 -19.75 7.65 2.56
CA LEU A 508 -19.08 7.14 3.75
C LEU A 508 -19.37 7.95 5.03
N GLY A 509 -20.03 9.09 4.92
CA GLY A 509 -20.21 10.02 6.04
C GLY A 509 -18.92 10.72 6.47
N VAL A 510 -17.85 10.66 5.66
CA VAL A 510 -16.58 11.31 5.97
C VAL A 510 -16.38 12.58 5.15
N GLU A 511 -15.90 13.62 5.78
CA GLU A 511 -15.66 14.92 5.20
C GLU A 511 -14.15 15.11 4.91
N PRO A 512 -13.72 15.16 3.63
CA PRO A 512 -12.36 15.44 3.30
C PRO A 512 -12.00 16.90 3.59
N LYS A 513 -10.85 17.12 4.25
CA LYS A 513 -10.35 18.45 4.64
C LYS A 513 -8.86 18.57 4.34
N TYR A 514 -8.40 19.79 4.16
CA TYR A 514 -6.98 20.09 4.08
C TYR A 514 -6.32 19.94 5.46
N ASN A 515 -5.16 19.27 5.47
CA ASN A 515 -4.25 19.32 6.61
C ASN A 515 -2.81 19.20 6.13
N GLU A 516 -2.01 20.20 6.46
CA GLU A 516 -0.58 20.27 6.10
C GLU A 516 0.23 19.10 6.70
N TYR A 517 -0.20 18.56 7.84
CA TYR A 517 0.51 17.51 8.55
C TYR A 517 0.68 16.22 7.75
N ILE A 518 -0.19 15.98 6.76
CA ILE A 518 -0.06 14.83 5.84
C ILE A 518 1.25 14.84 5.04
N LYS A 519 1.92 15.99 4.95
CA LYS A 519 3.21 16.19 4.28
C LYS A 519 4.38 16.28 5.26
N ASP A 520 4.12 16.30 6.56
CA ASP A 520 5.13 16.45 7.63
C ASP A 520 5.74 15.06 7.95
N SER A 521 7.07 14.98 8.00
CA SER A 521 7.78 13.74 8.33
C SER A 521 7.46 13.20 9.73
N ARG A 522 7.00 14.06 10.66
CA ARG A 522 6.56 13.65 12.00
C ARG A 522 5.37 12.71 11.95
N MET A 523 4.51 12.84 10.96
CA MET A 523 3.40 11.90 10.76
C MET A 523 3.93 10.45 10.64
N CYS A 524 5.02 10.24 9.90
CA CYS A 524 5.70 8.95 9.83
C CYS A 524 6.45 8.64 11.13
N GLY A 525 7.07 9.67 11.72
CA GLY A 525 7.82 9.60 12.97
C GLY A 525 7.02 9.09 14.17
N ASN A 526 5.69 9.29 14.19
CA ASN A 526 4.81 8.75 15.23
C ASN A 526 4.97 7.22 15.41
N CYS A 527 5.13 6.48 14.31
CA CYS A 527 5.28 5.02 14.32
C CYS A 527 6.73 4.58 14.01
N HIS A 528 7.53 5.41 13.30
CA HIS A 528 8.92 5.12 12.96
C HIS A 528 9.94 5.71 13.96
N THR A 529 9.48 5.95 15.18
CA THR A 529 10.28 6.15 16.39
C THR A 529 9.60 5.37 17.51
N ILE A 530 10.26 4.31 17.97
CA ILE A 530 9.68 3.37 18.95
C ILE A 530 10.56 3.32 20.19
N ASN A 531 9.99 3.73 21.31
CA ASN A 531 10.60 3.64 22.64
C ASN A 531 9.84 2.60 23.46
N LEU A 532 10.46 1.46 23.75
CA LEU A 532 9.83 0.33 24.42
C LEU A 532 10.35 0.15 25.86
N PRO A 533 9.49 -0.30 26.78
CA PRO A 533 9.95 -0.70 28.09
C PRO A 533 10.85 -1.93 27.99
N VAL A 534 11.98 -1.91 28.70
CA VAL A 534 12.85 -3.07 28.87
C VAL A 534 12.33 -3.89 30.07
N MET A 535 11.77 -5.06 29.80
CA MET A 535 11.03 -5.84 30.79
C MET A 535 11.93 -6.52 31.85
N ASP A 536 13.23 -6.65 31.59
CA ASP A 536 14.24 -7.20 32.51
C ASP A 536 14.80 -6.13 33.43
N LYS A 537 14.51 -4.85 33.19
CA LYS A 537 15.05 -3.72 33.92
C LYS A 537 13.94 -2.77 34.41
N LYS A 538 13.74 -2.72 35.72
CA LYS A 538 12.67 -1.89 36.30
C LYS A 538 12.81 -0.42 35.88
N GLY A 539 11.82 0.09 35.12
CA GLY A 539 11.79 1.47 34.64
C GLY A 539 12.75 1.76 33.47
N GLY A 540 13.41 0.74 32.92
CA GLY A 540 14.26 0.87 31.73
C GLY A 540 13.40 1.02 30.45
N HIS A 541 13.90 1.84 29.50
CA HIS A 541 13.36 2.00 28.17
C HIS A 541 14.48 1.88 27.16
N SER A 542 14.17 1.44 25.95
CA SER A 542 15.12 1.36 24.85
C SER A 542 14.46 1.84 23.56
N LEU A 543 15.12 2.75 22.86
CA LEU A 543 14.76 3.17 21.52
C LEU A 543 15.06 2.02 20.54
N GLU A 544 14.02 1.29 20.13
CA GLU A 544 14.15 0.10 19.27
C GLU A 544 14.23 0.48 17.81
N GLN A 545 13.35 1.36 17.36
CA GLN A 545 13.32 1.87 16.00
C GLN A 545 13.48 3.39 16.03
N VAL A 546 14.44 3.92 15.26
CA VAL A 546 14.81 5.33 15.33
C VAL A 546 14.95 5.99 13.95
N THR A 547 14.27 5.45 12.95
CA THR A 547 14.38 5.89 11.55
C THR A 547 14.12 7.39 11.36
N TYR A 548 13.12 7.94 12.06
CA TYR A 548 12.85 9.39 12.01
C TYR A 548 13.98 10.19 12.69
N LEU A 549 14.53 9.72 13.79
CA LEU A 549 15.66 10.39 14.47
C LEU A 549 16.93 10.35 13.62
N GLU A 550 17.18 9.24 12.94
CA GLU A 550 18.29 9.11 11.98
C GLU A 550 18.18 10.12 10.84
N TRP A 551 16.95 10.31 10.32
CA TRP A 551 16.64 11.30 9.31
C TRP A 551 16.79 12.74 9.84
N LEU A 552 16.37 13.01 11.09
CA LEU A 552 16.59 14.30 11.73
C LEU A 552 18.07 14.68 11.79
N ASN A 553 18.97 13.69 11.97
CA ASN A 553 20.43 13.89 11.99
C ASN A 553 21.06 13.63 10.60
N SER A 554 20.44 14.12 9.54
CA SER A 554 20.93 14.00 8.17
C SER A 554 20.81 15.34 7.42
N GLU A 555 21.46 15.42 6.24
CA GLU A 555 21.28 16.58 5.36
C GLU A 555 19.89 16.69 4.72
N PHE A 556 19.06 15.64 4.83
CA PHE A 556 17.73 15.55 4.21
C PHE A 556 16.61 16.10 5.10
N GLN A 557 16.85 16.35 6.38
CA GLN A 557 15.83 16.80 7.32
C GLN A 557 15.16 18.13 6.90
N THR A 558 13.88 18.28 7.22
CA THR A 558 13.07 19.47 6.95
C THR A 558 12.59 20.20 8.21
N ASP A 559 12.80 19.62 9.40
CA ASP A 559 12.26 20.11 10.67
C ASP A 559 13.02 21.31 11.23
N PHE A 560 14.27 21.48 10.83
CA PHE A 560 15.11 22.61 11.21
C PHE A 560 15.37 23.50 9.99
N LYS A 561 16.53 24.11 9.91
CA LYS A 561 16.92 24.86 8.71
C LYS A 561 17.18 23.92 7.54
N PRO A 562 16.27 23.80 6.58
CA PRO A 562 16.42 22.87 5.46
C PRO A 562 17.63 23.25 4.59
N GLY A 563 18.43 22.26 4.22
CA GLY A 563 19.50 22.36 3.24
C GLY A 563 18.98 22.17 1.80
N PRO A 564 19.88 22.26 0.80
CA PRO A 564 19.50 22.08 -0.61
C PRO A 564 19.02 20.65 -0.95
N ASN A 565 19.36 19.67 -0.11
CA ASN A 565 18.98 18.26 -0.27
C ASN A 565 17.80 17.87 0.62
N ALA A 566 17.16 18.83 1.31
CA ALA A 566 16.05 18.56 2.21
C ALA A 566 14.89 17.85 1.49
N LYS A 567 14.41 16.77 2.08
CA LYS A 567 13.30 15.93 1.59
C LYS A 567 12.57 15.33 2.77
N SER A 568 11.25 15.40 2.74
CA SER A 568 10.42 14.67 3.70
C SER A 568 10.46 13.15 3.48
N CYS A 569 9.93 12.40 4.41
CA CYS A 569 9.74 10.95 4.25
C CYS A 569 8.86 10.67 3.01
N GLN A 570 7.80 11.45 2.83
CA GLN A 570 6.87 11.31 1.72
C GLN A 570 7.55 11.57 0.36
N ASP A 571 8.45 12.55 0.26
CA ASP A 571 9.17 12.86 -0.99
C ASP A 571 10.01 11.69 -1.52
N CYS A 572 10.50 10.83 -0.64
CA CYS A 572 11.29 9.67 -1.00
C CYS A 572 10.44 8.39 -1.12
N HIS A 573 9.56 8.13 -0.16
CA HIS A 573 8.80 6.88 -0.07
C HIS A 573 7.48 6.89 -0.85
N MET A 574 7.01 8.07 -1.27
CA MET A 574 5.78 8.29 -2.02
C MET A 574 6.05 9.16 -3.26
N PRO A 575 6.82 8.68 -4.25
CA PRO A 575 7.20 9.48 -5.41
C PRO A 575 5.98 9.92 -6.24
N SER A 576 6.07 11.06 -6.90
CA SER A 576 5.01 11.59 -7.78
C SER A 576 5.06 11.05 -9.21
N SER A 577 6.03 10.19 -9.54
CA SER A 577 6.20 9.66 -10.88
C SER A 577 6.37 8.15 -10.88
N TYR A 578 6.03 7.53 -12.00
CA TYR A 578 6.30 6.12 -12.27
C TYR A 578 7.50 5.99 -13.20
N VAL A 579 8.45 5.14 -12.85
CA VAL A 579 9.62 4.84 -13.68
C VAL A 579 9.55 3.36 -14.06
N ASN A 580 9.39 3.09 -15.34
CA ASN A 580 9.56 1.74 -15.88
C ASN A 580 10.90 1.66 -16.63
N ALA A 581 11.23 0.47 -17.11
CA ALA A 581 12.49 0.24 -17.80
C ALA A 581 12.75 1.11 -19.06
N LYS A 582 11.75 1.79 -19.55
CA LYS A 582 11.83 2.61 -20.79
C LYS A 582 11.47 4.07 -20.57
N ASN A 583 10.56 4.35 -19.64
CA ASN A 583 9.95 5.67 -19.54
C ASN A 583 9.83 6.13 -18.09
N LYS A 584 10.03 7.42 -17.86
CA LYS A 584 9.50 8.12 -16.70
C LYS A 584 8.18 8.77 -17.07
N VAL A 585 7.11 8.39 -16.41
CA VAL A 585 5.78 8.92 -16.62
C VAL A 585 5.42 9.77 -15.40
N ASN A 586 5.16 11.06 -15.62
CA ASN A 586 4.50 11.88 -14.61
C ASN A 586 3.03 11.50 -14.63
N ILE A 587 2.51 11.06 -13.50
CA ILE A 587 1.12 10.62 -13.40
C ILE A 587 0.23 11.85 -13.41
N PRO A 588 -0.62 12.02 -14.45
CA PRO A 588 -1.58 13.11 -14.44
C PRO A 588 -2.62 12.84 -13.34
N LEU A 589 -2.77 13.78 -12.45
CA LEU A 589 -3.81 13.71 -11.45
C LEU A 589 -5.12 14.19 -12.05
N ILE A 590 -6.10 13.32 -12.08
CA ILE A 590 -7.45 13.63 -12.53
C ILE A 590 -8.32 13.77 -11.28
N GLN A 591 -8.89 14.95 -11.09
CA GLN A 591 -10.00 15.15 -10.18
C GLN A 591 -11.30 14.96 -10.95
N THR A 592 -12.07 13.94 -10.59
CA THR A 592 -13.42 13.74 -11.11
C THR A 592 -14.43 13.89 -9.98
N ALA A 593 -15.59 14.41 -10.31
CA ALA A 593 -16.73 14.51 -9.39
C ALA A 593 -17.83 13.49 -9.78
N PHE A 594 -17.44 12.30 -10.22
CA PHE A 594 -18.42 11.25 -10.48
C PHE A 594 -19.10 10.83 -9.17
N ALA A 595 -20.33 10.42 -9.25
CA ALA A 595 -21.22 10.16 -8.13
C ALA A 595 -21.52 11.39 -7.22
N ASP A 596 -21.03 12.56 -7.59
CA ASP A 596 -21.25 13.81 -6.86
C ASP A 596 -22.32 14.65 -7.53
N VAL A 597 -23.48 14.10 -7.61
CA VAL A 597 -24.63 14.73 -8.26
C VAL A 597 -25.58 15.40 -7.27
N GLN A 598 -25.30 15.27 -5.97
CA GLN A 598 -26.16 15.75 -4.91
C GLN A 598 -25.35 16.47 -3.84
N ASP A 599 -25.90 17.52 -3.31
CA ASP A 599 -25.32 18.29 -2.21
C ASP A 599 -26.03 17.98 -0.87
N ASP A 600 -25.67 18.72 0.19
CA ASP A 600 -26.22 18.55 1.53
C ASP A 600 -27.71 18.82 1.60
N THR A 601 -28.33 19.41 0.56
CA THR A 601 -29.75 19.68 0.52
C THR A 601 -30.58 18.52 -0.02
N TYR A 602 -29.95 17.37 -0.26
CA TYR A 602 -30.62 16.12 -0.56
C TYR A 602 -31.91 15.96 0.30
N PRO A 603 -33.03 15.40 -0.14
CA PRO A 603 -33.00 14.21 -0.99
C PRO A 603 -33.24 14.42 -2.50
N ALA A 604 -33.25 15.60 -3.01
CA ALA A 604 -33.62 15.77 -4.41
C ALA A 604 -32.39 15.51 -5.32
N ALA A 605 -32.53 14.55 -6.25
CA ALA A 605 -31.47 14.29 -7.25
C ALA A 605 -31.24 15.51 -8.16
N GLU A 606 -32.14 16.45 -8.15
CA GLU A 606 -32.05 17.72 -8.83
C GLU A 606 -31.09 18.71 -8.15
N ASN A 607 -30.77 18.50 -6.87
CA ASN A 607 -29.77 19.28 -6.13
C ASN A 607 -28.38 18.75 -6.42
N SER A 608 -27.93 18.92 -7.65
CA SER A 608 -26.63 18.48 -8.08
C SER A 608 -25.52 19.42 -7.58
N ALA A 609 -24.33 18.90 -7.42
CA ALA A 609 -23.14 19.70 -7.21
C ALA A 609 -23.00 20.79 -8.29
N PRO A 610 -22.38 21.93 -8.00
CA PRO A 610 -22.12 22.96 -8.99
C PRO A 610 -21.42 22.40 -10.24
N PHE A 611 -21.78 22.89 -11.41
CA PHE A 611 -21.29 22.40 -12.70
C PHE A 611 -19.75 22.32 -12.78
N ASP A 612 -19.06 23.28 -12.18
CA ASP A 612 -17.60 23.33 -12.13
C ASP A 612 -16.98 22.26 -11.22
N GLN A 613 -17.75 21.64 -10.33
CA GLN A 613 -17.31 20.51 -9.51
C GLN A 613 -17.52 19.15 -10.19
N ILE A 614 -18.52 19.04 -11.07
CA ILE A 614 -18.79 17.77 -11.81
C ILE A 614 -17.98 17.63 -13.11
N ARG A 615 -17.07 18.58 -13.40
CA ARG A 615 -16.15 18.48 -14.54
C ARG A 615 -14.88 17.76 -14.14
N ALA A 616 -14.35 16.96 -15.08
CA ALA A 616 -12.99 16.45 -14.95
C ALA A 616 -11.98 17.60 -14.92
N ARG A 617 -11.08 17.55 -13.97
CA ARG A 617 -9.98 18.51 -13.82
C ARG A 617 -8.67 17.78 -13.75
N PHE A 618 -7.62 18.39 -14.30
CA PHE A 618 -6.25 17.92 -14.14
C PHE A 618 -5.56 18.73 -13.06
N ARG A 619 -4.80 18.02 -12.23
CA ARG A 619 -3.91 18.62 -11.24
C ARG A 619 -2.46 18.33 -11.64
N ASP A 620 -1.64 19.34 -11.74
CA ASP A 620 -0.22 19.26 -12.05
C ASP A 620 0.65 19.04 -10.81
N LYS A 621 0.07 19.16 -9.61
CA LYS A 621 0.79 19.01 -8.33
C LYS A 621 -0.08 18.30 -7.28
N GLY A 622 0.62 17.68 -6.31
CA GLY A 622 0.01 17.16 -5.10
C GLY A 622 -0.34 15.68 -5.15
N PHE A 623 -0.26 14.99 -6.29
CA PHE A 623 -0.36 13.55 -6.34
C PHE A 623 0.95 12.91 -5.88
N VAL A 624 0.84 11.89 -5.03
CA VAL A 624 1.94 11.02 -4.65
C VAL A 624 1.49 9.56 -4.71
N ARG A 625 2.39 8.69 -5.12
CA ARG A 625 2.16 7.25 -5.16
C ARG A 625 2.14 6.69 -3.74
N HIS A 626 1.27 5.73 -3.49
CA HIS A 626 1.09 5.10 -2.17
C HIS A 626 1.83 3.76 -2.07
N GLN A 627 2.97 3.63 -2.74
CA GLN A 627 3.74 2.38 -2.72
C GLN A 627 4.53 2.17 -1.41
N PHE A 628 4.81 3.25 -0.65
CA PHE A 628 5.58 3.19 0.60
C PHE A 628 6.82 2.30 0.46
N GLN A 629 7.61 2.61 -0.58
CA GLN A 629 8.71 1.76 -0.99
C GLN A 629 9.73 1.54 0.14
N GLY A 630 10.24 0.31 0.22
CA GLY A 630 11.21 -0.13 1.19
C GLY A 630 11.99 -1.32 0.67
N LEU A 631 12.67 -2.07 1.55
CA LEU A 631 13.53 -3.18 1.16
C LEU A 631 13.03 -4.56 1.59
N ASN A 632 11.83 -4.65 2.20
CA ASN A 632 11.31 -5.93 2.68
C ASN A 632 10.65 -6.76 1.57
N VAL A 633 11.41 -7.00 0.49
CA VAL A 633 10.99 -7.86 -0.63
C VAL A 633 10.73 -9.30 -0.17
N PHE A 634 11.36 -9.72 0.91
CA PHE A 634 11.16 -11.05 1.49
C PHE A 634 9.71 -11.26 1.95
N LEU A 635 9.14 -10.28 2.64
CA LEU A 635 7.73 -10.29 3.02
C LEU A 635 6.82 -10.34 1.79
N LEU A 636 7.10 -9.49 0.80
CA LEU A 636 6.29 -9.43 -0.42
C LEU A 636 6.31 -10.76 -1.19
N GLU A 637 7.47 -11.43 -1.27
CA GLU A 637 7.56 -12.75 -1.91
C GLU A 637 6.81 -13.84 -1.13
N MET A 638 6.77 -13.78 0.20
CA MET A 638 5.91 -14.67 0.97
C MET A 638 4.43 -14.49 0.56
N PHE A 639 3.94 -13.27 0.51
CA PHE A 639 2.57 -13.04 0.03
C PHE A 639 2.38 -13.48 -1.43
N ASN A 640 3.32 -13.17 -2.30
CA ASN A 640 3.23 -13.49 -3.73
C ASN A 640 3.13 -15.00 -3.99
N GLN A 641 3.91 -15.80 -3.30
CA GLN A 641 3.98 -17.25 -3.54
C GLN A 641 2.85 -18.03 -2.88
N PHE A 642 2.28 -17.50 -1.80
CA PHE A 642 1.23 -18.20 -1.04
C PHE A 642 -0.17 -17.67 -1.31
N MET A 643 -0.34 -16.78 -2.27
CA MET A 643 -1.63 -16.30 -2.81
C MET A 643 -2.06 -17.04 -4.08
N THR A 644 -1.72 -18.31 -4.27
CA THR A 644 -2.13 -19.05 -5.47
C THR A 644 -3.59 -19.48 -5.34
N PRO A 645 -4.47 -19.15 -6.30
CA PRO A 645 -5.84 -19.65 -6.29
C PRO A 645 -5.82 -21.16 -6.42
N ASP A 646 -6.74 -21.82 -5.73
CA ASP A 646 -7.11 -23.17 -6.09
C ASP A 646 -7.62 -23.14 -7.54
N ALA A 647 -7.09 -24.02 -8.39
CA ALA A 647 -7.42 -24.08 -9.81
C ALA A 647 -8.91 -24.41 -10.08
N SER A 648 -9.67 -24.80 -9.06
CA SER A 648 -11.09 -25.18 -9.14
C SER A 648 -12.06 -24.05 -8.81
N THR A 649 -11.59 -22.92 -8.25
CA THR A 649 -12.43 -21.77 -7.88
C THR A 649 -12.07 -20.55 -8.70
N PRO A 650 -13.06 -19.71 -9.12
CA PRO A 650 -12.76 -18.42 -9.74
C PRO A 650 -11.82 -17.63 -8.82
N PRO A 651 -10.75 -17.03 -9.35
CA PRO A 651 -9.59 -16.56 -8.55
C PRO A 651 -9.84 -15.21 -7.89
N ARG A 652 -10.93 -15.04 -7.16
CA ARG A 652 -11.25 -13.74 -6.57
C ARG A 652 -10.88 -13.64 -5.09
N TYR A 653 -10.70 -14.80 -4.45
CA TYR A 653 -10.28 -14.88 -3.05
C TYR A 653 -9.24 -15.98 -2.94
N SER A 654 -8.09 -15.66 -2.39
CA SER A 654 -7.14 -16.69 -2.06
C SER A 654 -7.65 -17.44 -0.83
N ASN A 655 -7.72 -18.75 -0.92
CA ASN A 655 -7.80 -19.63 0.24
C ASN A 655 -6.42 -19.76 0.89
N ASP A 656 -5.58 -18.74 0.74
CA ASP A 656 -4.24 -18.77 1.27
C ASP A 656 -4.23 -18.57 2.78
N ILE A 657 -3.09 -18.91 3.33
CA ILE A 657 -2.85 -18.83 4.76
C ILE A 657 -2.83 -17.40 5.31
N LEU A 658 -2.65 -16.40 4.44
CA LEU A 658 -2.52 -14.99 4.79
C LEU A 658 -3.83 -14.20 4.60
N GLY A 659 -4.82 -14.78 3.92
CA GLY A 659 -6.15 -14.23 3.76
C GLY A 659 -6.24 -12.98 2.87
N VAL A 660 -5.31 -12.79 1.92
CA VAL A 660 -5.25 -11.61 1.05
C VAL A 660 -5.83 -11.92 -0.33
N ARG A 661 -6.70 -11.06 -0.85
CA ARG A 661 -7.27 -11.19 -2.19
C ARG A 661 -6.20 -10.98 -3.27
N GLN A 662 -6.27 -11.76 -4.35
CA GLN A 662 -5.37 -11.58 -5.51
C GLN A 662 -5.61 -10.27 -6.27
N SER A 663 -6.88 -9.89 -6.44
CA SER A 663 -7.27 -8.67 -7.15
C SER A 663 -8.13 -7.80 -6.28
N ASP A 664 -8.11 -6.51 -6.52
CA ASP A 664 -9.19 -5.66 -6.04
C ASP A 664 -10.41 -5.77 -6.98
N TYR A 665 -11.59 -5.38 -6.47
CA TYR A 665 -12.83 -5.50 -7.22
C TYR A 665 -12.97 -4.50 -8.37
N MET A 666 -12.25 -3.39 -8.29
CA MET A 666 -12.43 -2.25 -9.17
C MET A 666 -11.48 -2.25 -10.35
N SER A 667 -10.22 -2.63 -10.16
CA SER A 667 -9.23 -2.60 -11.23
C SER A 667 -9.36 -3.76 -12.22
N THR A 668 -10.01 -4.84 -11.84
CA THR A 668 -10.03 -6.12 -12.59
C THR A 668 -8.65 -6.69 -12.88
N LEU A 669 -7.59 -6.07 -12.38
CA LEU A 669 -6.25 -6.58 -12.51
C LEU A 669 -6.03 -7.76 -11.58
N ASN A 670 -5.53 -8.84 -12.13
CA ASN A 670 -5.01 -9.94 -11.34
C ASN A 670 -3.75 -9.47 -10.64
N ASN A 671 -3.50 -9.98 -9.46
CA ASN A 671 -2.33 -9.82 -8.62
C ASN A 671 -1.24 -8.86 -9.14
N ASP A 672 -1.24 -7.62 -8.66
CA ASP A 672 -0.23 -6.60 -9.02
C ASP A 672 1.00 -6.63 -8.08
N LEU A 673 1.06 -7.55 -7.14
CA LEU A 673 2.17 -7.75 -6.21
C LEU A 673 3.53 -7.98 -6.89
N PRO A 674 3.63 -8.71 -8.03
CA PRO A 674 4.86 -8.76 -8.80
C PRO A 674 5.41 -7.39 -9.22
N ASN A 675 4.56 -6.43 -9.54
CA ASN A 675 4.98 -5.06 -9.84
C ASN A 675 5.49 -4.34 -8.58
N ALA A 676 4.83 -4.51 -7.44
CA ALA A 676 5.29 -3.98 -6.16
C ALA A 676 6.70 -4.53 -5.80
N ILE A 677 6.90 -5.84 -5.92
CA ILE A 677 8.22 -6.48 -5.70
C ILE A 677 9.28 -5.91 -6.65
N ALA A 678 8.93 -5.71 -7.93
CA ALA A 678 9.85 -5.12 -8.91
C ALA A 678 10.22 -3.68 -8.53
N ASN A 679 9.26 -2.86 -8.12
CA ASN A 679 9.49 -1.49 -7.69
C ASN A 679 10.40 -1.43 -6.45
N PHE A 680 10.19 -2.31 -5.47
CA PHE A 680 11.02 -2.39 -4.27
C PHE A 680 12.45 -2.86 -4.60
N ALA A 681 12.60 -3.87 -5.47
CA ALA A 681 13.92 -4.32 -5.92
C ALA A 681 14.65 -3.23 -6.72
N GLN A 682 13.93 -2.43 -7.50
CA GLN A 682 14.47 -1.29 -8.22
C GLN A 682 14.94 -0.18 -7.26
N ALA A 683 14.13 0.18 -6.26
CA ALA A 683 14.50 1.14 -5.22
C ALA A 683 15.76 0.69 -4.45
N ALA A 684 15.86 -0.61 -4.15
CA ALA A 684 17.07 -1.18 -3.55
C ALA A 684 18.31 -0.87 -4.39
N GLN A 685 18.23 -1.08 -5.71
CA GLN A 685 19.36 -0.94 -6.62
C GLN A 685 19.78 0.50 -6.91
N TYR A 686 18.81 1.42 -7.00
CA TYR A 686 19.08 2.78 -7.49
C TYR A 686 19.09 3.84 -6.40
N ASP A 687 18.33 3.64 -5.33
CA ASP A 687 18.07 4.71 -4.37
C ASP A 687 18.73 4.48 -3.01
N THR A 688 19.31 3.29 -2.76
CA THR A 688 19.77 2.89 -1.42
C THR A 688 21.25 3.16 -1.17
N ALA A 689 22.14 2.68 -2.02
CA ALA A 689 23.58 2.85 -1.82
C ALA A 689 24.38 2.74 -3.12
N THR A 690 25.65 3.13 -3.06
CA THR A 690 26.63 2.83 -4.13
C THR A 690 27.81 2.05 -3.57
N VAL A 691 28.45 1.24 -4.42
CA VAL A 691 29.67 0.50 -4.11
C VAL A 691 30.75 0.80 -5.15
N VAL A 692 31.92 1.18 -4.67
CA VAL A 692 33.09 1.48 -5.51
C VAL A 692 34.27 0.69 -4.99
N VAL A 693 34.98 0.02 -5.87
CA VAL A 693 36.28 -0.63 -5.57
C VAL A 693 37.40 0.28 -6.10
N SER A 694 38.34 0.63 -5.25
CA SER A 694 39.57 1.33 -5.68
C SER A 694 40.34 0.46 -6.67
N GLU A 695 41.24 1.06 -7.45
CA GLU A 695 42.17 0.25 -8.30
C GLU A 695 42.92 -0.74 -7.43
N PRO A 696 42.71 -2.06 -7.59
CA PRO A 696 43.34 -3.06 -6.74
C PRO A 696 44.85 -3.13 -7.05
N VAL A 697 45.65 -3.46 -6.05
CA VAL A 697 47.11 -3.61 -6.19
C VAL A 697 47.48 -5.04 -5.86
N ILE A 698 48.26 -5.67 -6.76
CA ILE A 698 48.81 -7.00 -6.53
C ILE A 698 50.33 -6.94 -6.42
N ASP A 699 50.91 -7.43 -5.33
CA ASP A 699 52.33 -7.57 -5.10
C ASP A 699 52.75 -9.07 -5.13
N SER A 700 53.89 -9.40 -4.57
CA SER A 700 54.39 -10.78 -4.52
C SER A 700 53.64 -11.68 -3.53
N GLN A 701 52.96 -11.09 -2.52
CA GLN A 701 52.37 -11.78 -1.39
C GLN A 701 50.86 -11.68 -1.32
N LYS A 702 50.27 -10.52 -1.69
CA LYS A 702 48.86 -10.24 -1.50
C LYS A 702 48.24 -9.43 -2.64
N LEU A 703 46.89 -9.47 -2.71
CA LEU A 703 46.04 -8.56 -3.45
C LEU A 703 45.40 -7.61 -2.44
N SER A 704 45.52 -6.31 -2.67
CA SER A 704 44.94 -5.26 -1.81
C SER A 704 43.96 -4.44 -2.59
N ALA A 705 42.79 -4.14 -1.97
CA ALA A 705 41.74 -3.24 -2.52
C ALA A 705 41.02 -2.53 -1.39
N GLU A 706 40.51 -1.33 -1.67
CA GLU A 706 39.58 -0.65 -0.78
C GLU A 706 38.18 -0.65 -1.42
N VAL A 707 37.16 -1.00 -0.63
CA VAL A 707 35.75 -0.96 -1.01
C VAL A 707 35.08 0.18 -0.28
N THR A 708 34.55 1.16 -1.01
CA THR A 708 33.80 2.27 -0.47
C THR A 708 32.32 2.03 -0.70
N VAL A 709 31.55 2.00 0.36
CA VAL A 709 30.09 1.96 0.34
C VAL A 709 29.56 3.33 0.76
N THR A 710 28.66 3.93 -0.06
CA THR A 710 28.05 5.23 0.24
C THR A 710 26.56 5.07 0.42
N ASN A 711 26.04 5.51 1.54
CA ASN A 711 24.62 5.55 1.84
C ASN A 711 23.95 6.71 1.06
N LYS A 712 22.86 6.41 0.34
CA LYS A 712 22.03 7.39 -0.38
C LYS A 712 20.71 7.67 0.34
N ALA A 713 20.34 6.83 1.32
CA ALA A 713 19.15 7.03 2.11
C ALA A 713 19.30 8.21 3.09
N GLY A 714 18.18 8.85 3.40
CA GLY A 714 18.14 9.94 4.38
C GLY A 714 18.27 9.49 5.85
N HIS A 715 18.46 8.23 6.10
CA HIS A 715 18.59 7.59 7.41
C HIS A 715 19.69 6.53 7.36
N ARG A 716 19.96 5.84 8.47
CA ARG A 716 20.93 4.74 8.47
C ARG A 716 20.52 3.65 7.46
N PHE A 717 21.49 2.90 6.99
CA PHE A 717 21.26 1.73 6.15
C PHE A 717 22.04 0.52 6.71
N PRO A 718 21.34 -0.60 7.04
CA PRO A 718 19.88 -0.77 7.14
C PRO A 718 19.24 0.13 8.20
N SER A 719 17.92 0.33 8.11
CA SER A 719 17.13 1.03 9.14
C SER A 719 15.83 0.28 9.44
N GLY A 720 15.06 0.78 10.40
CA GLY A 720 13.90 0.10 10.96
C GLY A 720 14.29 -0.83 12.09
N VAL A 721 13.68 -2.01 12.18
CA VAL A 721 13.95 -2.98 13.26
C VAL A 721 15.41 -3.46 13.29
N GLY A 722 15.97 -3.60 14.47
CA GLY A 722 17.40 -3.77 14.70
C GLY A 722 18.02 -5.04 14.15
N PHE A 723 17.25 -6.11 13.90
CA PHE A 723 17.79 -7.37 13.39
C PHE A 723 18.09 -7.38 11.89
N ARG A 724 17.72 -6.33 11.13
CA ARG A 724 18.03 -6.20 9.71
C ARG A 724 19.51 -5.96 9.49
N ARG A 725 20.07 -6.56 8.42
CA ARG A 725 21.47 -6.40 8.12
C ARG A 725 21.76 -6.21 6.63
N ALA A 726 22.93 -5.63 6.34
CA ALA A 726 23.52 -5.62 5.00
C ALA A 726 24.97 -6.09 5.10
N PHE A 727 25.51 -6.64 4.02
CA PHE A 727 26.89 -7.15 4.02
C PHE A 727 27.51 -7.07 2.64
N ILE A 728 28.83 -7.04 2.62
CA ILE A 728 29.63 -7.00 1.39
C ILE A 728 30.03 -8.42 0.99
N GLU A 729 29.64 -8.83 -0.22
CA GLU A 729 30.28 -9.94 -0.93
C GLU A 729 31.43 -9.36 -1.76
N PHE A 730 32.64 -9.86 -1.51
CA PHE A 730 33.85 -9.48 -2.26
C PHE A 730 34.39 -10.69 -3.02
N ASP A 731 34.42 -10.57 -4.35
CA ASP A 731 34.83 -11.64 -5.27
C ASP A 731 36.18 -11.33 -5.89
N ILE A 732 37.06 -12.32 -5.95
CA ILE A 732 38.18 -12.35 -6.87
C ILE A 732 37.84 -13.36 -7.96
N MET A 733 37.88 -12.93 -9.22
CA MET A 733 37.46 -13.71 -10.38
C MET A 733 38.62 -13.89 -11.36
N ASP A 734 38.66 -15.04 -12.04
CA ASP A 734 39.53 -15.31 -13.20
C ASP A 734 38.75 -14.99 -14.47
N SER A 735 39.12 -13.91 -15.16
CA SER A 735 38.47 -13.46 -16.41
C SER A 735 38.78 -14.37 -17.61
N SER A 736 39.78 -15.21 -17.52
CA SER A 736 40.10 -16.20 -18.56
C SER A 736 39.29 -17.48 -18.50
N SER A 737 38.60 -17.71 -17.38
CA SER A 737 37.79 -18.90 -17.12
C SER A 737 36.35 -18.52 -16.89
N ILE A 738 35.41 -19.10 -17.66
CA ILE A 738 33.96 -18.83 -17.55
C ILE A 738 33.29 -19.98 -16.83
N ASP A 739 32.51 -19.66 -15.80
CA ASP A 739 31.65 -20.62 -15.11
C ASP A 739 30.53 -21.08 -16.07
N PRO A 740 30.43 -22.40 -16.34
CA PRO A 740 29.45 -22.94 -17.29
C PRO A 740 27.98 -22.71 -16.88
N ASN A 741 27.71 -22.55 -15.59
CA ASN A 741 26.34 -22.36 -15.05
C ASN A 741 25.92 -20.89 -15.09
N THR A 742 26.79 -20.00 -14.59
CA THR A 742 26.46 -18.56 -14.48
C THR A 742 26.78 -17.77 -15.74
N LYS A 743 27.64 -18.34 -16.66
CA LYS A 743 28.17 -17.63 -17.84
C LYS A 743 28.96 -16.36 -17.48
N GLN A 744 29.50 -16.29 -16.26
CA GLN A 744 30.30 -15.18 -15.73
C GLN A 744 31.74 -15.64 -15.50
N PRO A 745 32.71 -14.72 -15.35
CA PRO A 745 34.06 -15.08 -14.91
C PRO A 745 34.03 -15.94 -13.65
N LYS A 746 34.89 -16.97 -13.64
CA LYS A 746 34.92 -17.94 -12.53
C LYS A 746 35.45 -17.27 -11.26
N ILE A 747 34.64 -17.34 -10.18
CA ILE A 747 35.05 -16.86 -8.86
C ILE A 747 36.09 -17.85 -8.29
N VAL A 748 37.28 -17.34 -8.00
CA VAL A 748 38.40 -18.10 -7.46
C VAL A 748 38.63 -17.89 -5.97
N TRP A 749 38.09 -16.81 -5.43
CA TRP A 749 38.01 -16.51 -4.00
C TRP A 749 36.84 -15.59 -3.70
N ALA A 750 36.14 -15.80 -2.56
CA ALA A 750 35.08 -14.92 -2.15
C ALA A 750 34.94 -14.89 -0.63
N SER A 751 34.41 -13.75 -0.10
CA SER A 751 33.88 -13.63 1.24
C SER A 751 32.47 -13.00 1.17
N GLY A 752 31.59 -13.27 2.15
CA GLY A 752 30.26 -12.70 2.21
C GLY A 752 29.24 -13.37 1.27
N ARG A 753 29.49 -14.59 0.80
CA ARG A 753 28.50 -15.39 0.05
C ARG A 753 27.49 -16.00 0.99
N THR A 754 26.29 -16.26 0.51
CA THR A 754 25.28 -16.99 1.27
C THR A 754 25.02 -18.39 0.69
N ASN A 755 24.60 -19.30 1.56
CA ASN A 755 23.99 -20.55 1.12
C ASN A 755 22.52 -20.31 0.70
N GLN A 756 21.82 -21.37 0.30
CA GLN A 756 20.42 -21.29 -0.17
C GLN A 756 19.42 -20.86 0.92
N THR A 757 19.79 -20.98 2.19
CA THR A 757 18.97 -20.58 3.35
C THR A 757 19.40 -19.25 3.97
N GLY A 758 20.29 -18.51 3.32
CA GLY A 758 20.68 -17.16 3.69
C GLY A 758 21.79 -17.04 4.73
N PHE A 759 22.34 -18.15 5.22
CA PHE A 759 23.52 -18.09 6.09
C PHE A 759 24.76 -17.63 5.32
N ILE A 760 25.50 -16.70 5.87
CA ILE A 760 26.79 -16.29 5.31
C ILE A 760 27.81 -17.43 5.51
N VAL A 761 28.51 -17.75 4.45
CA VAL A 761 29.47 -18.85 4.43
C VAL A 761 30.87 -18.40 4.02
N ASP A 762 31.90 -19.15 4.44
CA ASP A 762 33.26 -18.97 3.97
C ASP A 762 33.46 -19.55 2.52
N LYS A 763 34.68 -19.43 1.98
CA LYS A 763 34.99 -19.93 0.63
C LYS A 763 34.77 -21.45 0.43
N ASP A 764 34.73 -22.20 1.53
CA ASP A 764 34.58 -23.66 1.54
C ASP A 764 33.13 -24.09 1.82
N GLY A 765 32.19 -23.09 1.99
CA GLY A 765 30.79 -23.34 2.25
C GLY A 765 30.43 -23.55 3.72
N ASN A 766 31.37 -23.34 4.65
CA ASN A 766 31.08 -23.46 6.08
C ASN A 766 30.37 -22.18 6.58
N ILE A 767 29.32 -22.36 7.41
CA ILE A 767 28.62 -21.27 8.01
C ILE A 767 29.54 -20.52 8.99
N LEU A 768 29.50 -19.18 8.91
CA LEU A 768 30.33 -18.34 9.78
C LEU A 768 29.83 -18.35 11.23
N GLU A 769 30.73 -18.12 12.18
CA GLU A 769 30.40 -17.97 13.60
C GLU A 769 29.37 -16.86 13.85
N THR A 770 29.43 -15.78 13.07
CA THR A 770 28.49 -14.64 13.16
C THR A 770 27.03 -15.00 12.91
N GLU A 771 26.77 -16.16 12.29
CA GLU A 771 25.44 -16.63 11.95
C GLU A 771 24.67 -17.27 13.10
N TYR A 772 25.33 -17.51 14.24
CA TYR A 772 24.76 -18.17 15.42
C TYR A 772 24.44 -17.21 16.56
N VAL A 773 24.17 -15.96 16.22
CA VAL A 773 23.84 -14.91 17.20
C VAL A 773 22.63 -15.32 18.04
N GLY A 774 22.82 -15.42 19.37
CA GLY A 774 21.76 -15.68 20.32
C GLY A 774 21.08 -17.04 20.22
N THR A 775 21.67 -18.02 19.56
CA THR A 775 21.14 -19.39 19.48
C THR A 775 21.92 -20.37 20.31
N ASP A 776 21.24 -21.35 20.91
CA ASP A 776 21.88 -22.40 21.75
C ASP A 776 22.64 -23.47 20.95
N ARG A 777 22.47 -23.50 19.64
CA ARG A 777 22.99 -24.58 18.78
C ARG A 777 24.48 -24.88 18.97
N ASN A 778 25.26 -23.85 19.30
CA ASN A 778 26.68 -24.03 19.56
C ASN A 778 27.17 -23.26 20.80
N LYS A 779 26.33 -22.56 21.52
CA LYS A 779 26.69 -21.59 22.58
C LYS A 779 27.80 -20.64 22.16
N LYS A 780 27.91 -20.37 20.87
CA LYS A 780 29.00 -19.67 20.21
C LYS A 780 28.43 -18.57 19.34
N GLY A 781 27.76 -17.61 19.95
CA GLY A 781 27.67 -16.31 19.28
C GLY A 781 29.10 -15.78 19.05
N PRO A 782 29.28 -14.75 18.20
CA PRO A 782 30.61 -14.15 18.06
C PRO A 782 31.13 -13.77 19.43
N SER A 783 32.29 -14.25 19.75
CA SER A 783 32.95 -13.96 21.04
C SER A 783 33.11 -12.45 21.24
N GLN A 784 33.21 -11.71 20.14
CA GLN A 784 33.13 -10.26 20.06
C GLN A 784 32.53 -9.81 18.73
N PRO A 785 31.71 -8.73 18.71
CA PRO A 785 31.21 -8.13 17.48
C PRO A 785 32.34 -7.59 16.60
N HIS A 786 32.38 -7.98 15.34
CA HIS A 786 33.43 -7.56 14.41
C HIS A 786 33.03 -6.30 13.62
N PHE A 787 33.99 -5.37 13.52
CA PHE A 787 33.93 -4.23 12.61
C PHE A 787 35.20 -4.23 11.74
N TRP A 788 35.01 -4.16 10.43
CA TRP A 788 36.09 -4.08 9.46
C TRP A 788 36.10 -2.69 8.82
N GLY A 789 37.25 -2.07 8.74
CA GLY A 789 37.41 -0.72 8.24
C GLY A 789 38.71 -0.56 7.49
N LYS A 790 39.14 0.69 7.35
CA LYS A 790 40.40 1.01 6.68
C LYS A 790 41.63 0.51 7.45
N GLU A 791 41.58 0.66 8.78
CA GLU A 791 42.73 0.29 9.65
C GLU A 791 42.74 -1.18 10.08
N ARG A 792 41.62 -1.86 9.91
CA ARG A 792 41.49 -3.28 10.21
C ARG A 792 41.03 -4.04 8.97
N PRO A 793 41.99 -4.49 8.09
CA PRO A 793 41.64 -5.10 6.82
C PRO A 793 41.05 -6.52 6.98
N ILE A 794 40.23 -6.90 6.01
CA ILE A 794 39.77 -8.28 5.79
C ILE A 794 40.90 -9.04 5.10
N THR A 795 41.33 -10.18 5.70
CA THR A 795 42.50 -10.96 5.23
C THR A 795 42.17 -12.41 4.85
N ASN A 796 40.96 -12.88 5.15
CA ASN A 796 40.49 -14.23 4.82
C ASN A 796 38.99 -14.33 4.62
N SER A 797 38.48 -15.42 4.06
CA SER A 797 37.09 -15.60 3.64
C SER A 797 36.09 -15.73 4.81
N LYS A 798 36.55 -15.90 6.06
CA LYS A 798 35.69 -15.94 7.25
C LYS A 798 35.42 -14.56 7.81
N GLN A 799 36.07 -13.55 7.29
CA GLN A 799 35.90 -12.15 7.69
C GLN A 799 34.98 -11.45 6.68
N VAL A 800 33.88 -10.92 7.18
CA VAL A 800 32.86 -10.23 6.34
C VAL A 800 32.46 -8.94 7.03
N GLN A 801 32.44 -7.84 6.29
CA GLN A 801 31.81 -6.61 6.79
C GLN A 801 30.30 -6.76 6.74
N ILE A 802 29.69 -6.77 7.92
CA ILE A 802 28.23 -6.82 8.10
C ILE A 802 27.82 -5.52 8.79
N TYR A 803 26.97 -4.75 8.13
CA TYR A 803 26.31 -3.56 8.66
C TYR A 803 25.05 -4.00 9.39
N GLU A 804 25.05 -3.90 10.73
CA GLU A 804 24.00 -4.44 11.57
C GLU A 804 24.00 -3.78 12.94
N GLU A 805 22.90 -3.92 13.66
CA GLU A 805 22.82 -3.70 15.09
C GLU A 805 22.82 -5.06 15.79
N LEU A 806 23.65 -5.23 16.81
CA LEU A 806 23.63 -6.38 17.70
C LEU A 806 23.25 -5.91 19.10
N VAL A 807 22.33 -6.63 19.71
CA VAL A 807 21.76 -6.30 21.02
C VAL A 807 21.97 -7.47 21.97
N LYS A 808 22.25 -7.18 23.24
CA LYS A 808 22.26 -8.14 24.34
C LYS A 808 21.14 -7.86 25.32
N ASP A 809 20.69 -8.93 25.96
CA ASP A 809 19.78 -8.86 27.10
C ASP A 809 20.56 -8.62 28.41
N ALA A 810 19.84 -8.46 29.52
CA ALA A 810 20.42 -8.23 30.87
C ALA A 810 21.31 -9.38 31.37
N ASP A 811 21.16 -10.58 30.77
CA ASP A 811 22.02 -11.75 31.09
C ASP A 811 23.28 -11.78 30.20
N GLY A 812 23.47 -10.80 29.33
CA GLY A 812 24.61 -10.71 28.40
C GLY A 812 24.51 -11.59 27.17
N ASN A 813 23.34 -12.19 26.87
CA ASN A 813 23.11 -12.99 25.69
C ASN A 813 22.66 -12.14 24.51
N PHE A 814 23.11 -12.44 23.30
CA PHE A 814 22.61 -11.79 22.11
C PHE A 814 21.12 -12.12 21.89
N THR A 815 20.32 -11.10 21.58
CA THR A 815 18.87 -11.23 21.44
C THR A 815 18.34 -10.40 20.27
N THR A 816 17.23 -10.87 19.69
CA THR A 816 16.38 -10.11 18.74
C THR A 816 15.02 -9.77 19.37
N SER A 817 14.89 -9.94 20.69
CA SER A 817 13.71 -9.48 21.44
C SER A 817 13.70 -7.97 21.55
N PHE A 818 12.54 -7.34 21.36
CA PHE A 818 12.37 -5.89 21.46
C PHE A 818 12.24 -5.42 22.90
N ILE A 819 11.73 -6.27 23.78
CA ILE A 819 11.50 -5.95 25.21
C ILE A 819 12.65 -6.36 26.14
N ARG A 820 13.71 -6.99 25.61
CA ARG A 820 14.87 -7.46 26.37
C ARG A 820 16.18 -6.73 26.01
N ARG A 821 16.09 -5.56 25.42
CA ARG A 821 17.24 -4.76 24.95
C ARG A 821 17.91 -4.09 26.14
N ASP A 822 19.14 -4.48 26.49
CA ASP A 822 19.90 -3.88 27.58
C ASP A 822 21.21 -3.21 27.12
N GLU A 823 22.00 -3.87 26.28
CA GLU A 823 23.28 -3.38 25.77
C GLU A 823 23.30 -3.46 24.23
N ILE A 824 23.89 -2.47 23.57
CA ILE A 824 24.15 -2.46 22.12
C ILE A 824 25.67 -2.53 21.88
N PRO A 825 26.28 -3.72 21.87
CA PRO A 825 27.73 -3.85 21.72
C PRO A 825 28.22 -3.50 20.32
N LYS A 826 27.33 -3.43 19.34
CA LYS A 826 27.63 -3.05 17.96
C LYS A 826 26.42 -2.39 17.30
N ASP A 827 26.60 -1.20 16.75
CA ASP A 827 25.75 -0.62 15.72
C ASP A 827 26.67 0.07 14.69
N ASN A 828 26.91 -0.61 13.58
CA ASN A 828 27.71 -0.09 12.45
C ASN A 828 26.87 0.06 11.19
N ARG A 829 25.55 0.22 11.33
CA ARG A 829 24.68 0.55 10.20
C ARG A 829 25.16 1.87 9.59
N LEU A 830 25.28 1.91 8.24
CA LEU A 830 25.83 3.06 7.53
C LEU A 830 25.10 4.36 7.92
N LEU A 831 25.82 5.32 8.43
CA LEU A 831 25.26 6.62 8.80
C LEU A 831 24.75 7.37 7.57
N PRO A 832 23.71 8.20 7.71
CA PRO A 832 23.25 9.05 6.61
C PRO A 832 24.26 10.17 6.32
N LYS A 833 24.23 10.69 5.10
CA LYS A 833 25.01 11.88 4.75
C LYS A 833 24.53 13.07 5.55
N GLY A 834 25.46 13.89 6.01
CA GLY A 834 25.20 15.07 6.86
C GLY A 834 25.06 14.75 8.35
N TRP A 835 25.20 13.48 8.77
CA TRP A 835 25.24 13.14 10.19
C TRP A 835 26.30 13.93 10.95
N THR A 836 25.94 14.42 12.14
CA THR A 836 26.88 15.13 13.03
C THR A 836 26.74 14.65 14.46
N LYS A 837 27.85 14.72 15.19
CA LYS A 837 27.92 14.38 16.61
C LYS A 837 27.03 15.29 17.48
N ASP A 838 26.94 16.57 17.11
CA ASP A 838 26.20 17.55 17.90
C ASP A 838 24.73 17.70 17.45
N GLY A 839 24.33 16.97 16.38
CA GLY A 839 23.02 17.09 15.78
C GLY A 839 22.77 18.44 15.11
N PRO A 840 21.68 18.60 14.33
CA PRO A 840 21.36 19.84 13.62
C PRO A 840 20.77 20.93 14.54
N ALA A 841 20.29 20.57 15.73
CA ALA A 841 19.60 21.48 16.65
C ALA A 841 19.85 21.10 18.13
N PRO A 842 21.02 21.39 18.69
CA PRO A 842 21.43 20.93 20.04
C PRO A 842 20.50 21.33 21.20
N LYS A 843 19.65 22.33 21.02
CA LYS A 843 18.68 22.76 22.04
C LYS A 843 17.41 21.92 22.03
N SER A 844 16.98 21.48 20.84
CA SER A 844 15.72 20.78 20.63
C SER A 844 15.89 19.28 20.36
N PHE A 845 17.07 18.88 19.81
CA PHE A 845 17.39 17.49 19.51
C PHE A 845 18.69 17.11 20.22
N ASN A 846 18.60 16.45 21.36
CA ASN A 846 19.72 16.15 22.25
C ASN A 846 19.44 14.88 23.09
N GLY A 847 20.33 14.60 24.03
CA GLY A 847 20.19 13.50 24.98
C GLY A 847 20.12 12.13 24.32
N GLU A 848 19.29 11.25 24.85
CA GLU A 848 19.13 9.87 24.35
C GLU A 848 18.63 9.82 22.90
N PHE A 849 17.74 10.75 22.50
CA PHE A 849 17.23 10.82 21.15
C PHE A 849 18.33 11.13 20.11
N LEU A 850 19.22 12.02 20.43
CA LEU A 850 20.38 12.31 19.56
C LEU A 850 21.38 11.12 19.60
N HIS A 851 21.67 10.59 20.78
CA HIS A 851 22.62 9.48 20.92
C HIS A 851 22.16 8.20 20.22
N SER A 852 20.86 7.94 20.15
CA SER A 852 20.33 6.81 19.39
C SER A 852 20.66 6.81 17.90
N THR A 853 21.12 7.95 17.35
CA THR A 853 21.58 8.09 15.96
C THR A 853 23.07 7.80 15.77
N PHE A 854 23.79 7.50 16.84
CA PHE A 854 25.24 7.26 16.80
C PHE A 854 25.54 5.80 16.43
N ALA A 855 26.71 5.59 15.85
CA ALA A 855 27.28 4.26 15.78
C ALA A 855 27.70 3.78 17.18
N GLU A 856 27.72 2.46 17.38
CA GLU A 856 28.17 1.86 18.64
C GLU A 856 29.31 0.87 18.44
N GLY A 857 30.05 0.61 19.51
CA GLY A 857 31.18 -0.30 19.51
C GLY A 857 32.41 0.24 18.77
N GLU A 858 33.03 -0.58 17.94
CA GLU A 858 34.25 -0.22 17.20
C GLU A 858 33.99 0.82 16.10
N ALA A 859 32.77 0.84 15.51
CA ALA A 859 32.41 1.80 14.48
C ALA A 859 32.39 3.25 15.00
N PHE A 860 32.00 3.46 16.27
CA PHE A 860 32.03 4.77 16.89
C PHE A 860 33.43 5.35 17.00
N LYS A 861 34.47 4.50 17.06
CA LYS A 861 35.88 4.92 17.18
C LYS A 861 36.54 5.21 15.82
N ASP A 862 35.89 4.86 14.70
CA ASP A 862 36.46 5.08 13.35
C ASP A 862 36.12 6.47 12.82
N PRO A 863 37.12 7.39 12.72
CA PRO A 863 36.90 8.74 12.22
C PRO A 863 36.51 8.79 10.73
N ASN A 864 36.85 7.77 9.95
CA ASN A 864 36.45 7.69 8.55
C ASN A 864 34.96 7.34 8.40
N TYR A 865 34.39 6.65 9.39
CA TYR A 865 32.99 6.27 9.44
C TYR A 865 32.10 7.42 9.95
N ASN A 866 32.57 8.20 10.94
CA ASN A 866 31.79 9.21 11.68
C ASN A 866 32.01 10.65 11.16
N ASN A 867 32.43 10.85 9.93
CA ASN A 867 32.76 12.17 9.38
C ASN A 867 31.60 12.89 8.68
N GLY A 868 30.40 12.30 8.71
CA GLY A 868 29.21 12.86 8.05
C GLY A 868 29.16 12.69 6.53
N SER A 869 30.09 11.96 5.94
CA SER A 869 30.09 11.69 4.49
C SER A 869 29.04 10.67 4.05
N GLY A 870 28.49 9.89 4.98
CA GLY A 870 27.62 8.75 4.70
C GLY A 870 28.37 7.58 4.07
N THR A 871 29.71 7.49 4.24
CA THR A 871 30.55 6.45 3.61
C THR A 871 31.19 5.52 4.64
N SER A 872 31.41 4.27 4.21
CA SER A 872 32.26 3.31 4.91
C SER A 872 33.31 2.79 3.95
N VAL A 873 34.58 2.76 4.38
CA VAL A 873 35.71 2.24 3.62
C VAL A 873 36.19 0.95 4.28
N VAL A 874 36.11 -0.16 3.54
CA VAL A 874 36.58 -1.48 3.98
C VAL A 874 37.78 -1.88 3.16
N ARG A 875 38.87 -2.20 3.84
CA ARG A 875 40.11 -2.64 3.20
C ARG A 875 40.20 -4.17 3.16
N TYR A 876 40.58 -4.67 2.00
CA TYR A 876 40.84 -6.09 1.76
C TYR A 876 42.36 -6.30 1.48
N GLU A 877 42.95 -7.25 2.16
CA GLU A 877 44.36 -7.69 1.93
C GLU A 877 44.41 -9.21 1.87
N ILE A 878 44.16 -9.75 0.69
CA ILE A 878 44.01 -11.20 0.49
C ILE A 878 45.36 -11.85 0.12
N PRO A 879 45.87 -12.77 0.95
CA PRO A 879 47.11 -13.52 0.63
C PRO A 879 46.92 -14.29 -0.67
N LEU A 880 47.93 -14.20 -1.56
CA LEU A 880 47.89 -14.94 -2.80
C LEU A 880 48.00 -16.47 -2.62
N SER A 881 48.45 -16.90 -1.45
CA SER A 881 48.41 -18.31 -1.02
C SER A 881 47.00 -18.88 -0.88
N ASP A 882 46.00 -18.00 -0.64
CA ASP A 882 44.60 -18.40 -0.49
C ASP A 882 43.85 -18.59 -1.82
N LEU A 883 44.51 -18.21 -2.94
CA LEU A 883 43.98 -18.46 -4.27
C LEU A 883 44.31 -19.89 -4.72
N PRO A 884 43.48 -20.50 -5.58
CA PRO A 884 43.78 -21.82 -6.14
C PRO A 884 45.12 -21.85 -6.88
N LYS A 885 45.84 -22.96 -6.79
CA LYS A 885 47.13 -23.17 -7.52
C LYS A 885 46.88 -23.11 -9.03
N GLY A 886 47.74 -22.41 -9.76
CA GLY A 886 47.70 -22.33 -11.22
C GLY A 886 46.80 -21.20 -11.79
N VAL A 887 46.20 -20.38 -10.96
CA VAL A 887 45.48 -19.18 -11.43
C VAL A 887 46.48 -18.15 -11.96
N ASP A 888 46.25 -17.69 -13.18
CA ASP A 888 47.05 -16.61 -13.77
C ASP A 888 46.67 -15.26 -13.16
N ARG A 889 47.62 -14.67 -12.44
CA ARG A 889 47.43 -13.40 -11.74
C ARG A 889 47.16 -12.21 -12.67
N SER A 890 47.50 -12.33 -13.96
CA SER A 890 47.28 -11.29 -14.97
C SER A 890 45.80 -11.17 -15.40
N ASN A 891 45.02 -12.24 -15.16
CA ASN A 891 43.63 -12.34 -15.55
C ASN A 891 42.67 -12.14 -14.35
N LEU A 892 43.19 -11.77 -13.19
CA LEU A 892 42.36 -11.51 -12.04
C LEU A 892 41.58 -10.20 -12.20
N THR A 893 40.33 -10.23 -11.74
CA THR A 893 39.49 -9.06 -11.53
C THR A 893 38.83 -9.13 -10.16
N VAL A 894 38.49 -7.99 -9.56
CA VAL A 894 37.79 -7.93 -8.28
C VAL A 894 36.49 -7.22 -8.46
N ARG A 895 35.51 -7.63 -7.68
CA ARG A 895 34.18 -7.00 -7.60
C ARG A 895 33.68 -7.04 -6.16
N ALA A 896 33.02 -5.96 -5.73
CA ALA A 896 32.30 -5.91 -4.47
C ALA A 896 30.83 -5.70 -4.72
N THR A 897 29.97 -6.43 -4.01
CA THR A 897 28.52 -6.36 -4.10
C THR A 897 27.94 -6.21 -2.70
N LEU A 898 27.07 -5.24 -2.52
CA LEU A 898 26.32 -5.02 -1.28
C LEU A 898 24.97 -5.72 -1.36
N TYR A 899 24.72 -6.58 -0.38
CA TYR A 899 23.44 -7.28 -0.23
C TYR A 899 22.76 -6.87 1.07
N TYR A 900 21.42 -6.98 1.07
CA TYR A 900 20.57 -6.72 2.22
C TYR A 900 19.76 -7.96 2.60
N GLN A 901 19.59 -8.19 3.90
CA GLN A 901 18.70 -9.22 4.46
C GLN A 901 17.72 -8.57 5.43
N SER A 902 16.44 -8.61 5.08
CA SER A 902 15.36 -8.16 5.96
C SER A 902 15.13 -9.11 7.13
N ILE A 903 15.38 -10.41 6.92
CA ILE A 903 15.22 -11.47 7.91
C ILE A 903 16.46 -12.38 7.85
N PRO A 904 17.50 -12.13 8.67
CA PRO A 904 18.64 -13.01 8.75
C PRO A 904 18.28 -14.36 9.40
N PRO A 905 18.98 -15.46 9.07
CA PRO A 905 18.67 -16.80 9.59
C PRO A 905 18.62 -16.89 11.12
N TYR A 906 19.50 -16.20 11.83
CA TYR A 906 19.52 -16.22 13.30
C TYR A 906 18.23 -15.64 13.91
N TYR A 907 17.58 -14.67 13.24
CA TYR A 907 16.28 -14.16 13.65
C TYR A 907 15.22 -15.28 13.64
N LEU A 908 15.14 -16.02 12.53
CA LEU A 908 14.20 -17.14 12.43
C LEU A 908 14.49 -18.22 13.48
N MET A 909 15.78 -18.55 13.70
CA MET A 909 16.15 -19.52 14.72
C MET A 909 15.63 -19.11 16.10
N GLN A 910 15.82 -17.85 16.49
CA GLN A 910 15.32 -17.35 17.77
C GLN A 910 13.79 -17.36 17.87
N ARG A 911 13.06 -17.07 16.78
CA ARG A 911 11.59 -17.18 16.75
C ARG A 911 11.15 -18.62 16.96
N PHE A 912 11.76 -19.54 16.22
CA PHE A 912 11.40 -20.95 16.27
C PHE A 912 11.78 -21.63 17.59
N GLU A 913 12.84 -21.20 18.25
CA GLU A 913 13.26 -21.67 19.57
C GLU A 913 12.43 -21.03 20.69
N GLY A 914 12.15 -19.71 20.60
CA GLY A 914 11.51 -18.95 21.67
C GLY A 914 10.02 -19.25 21.84
N ALA A 915 9.29 -19.48 20.75
CA ALA A 915 7.86 -19.71 20.79
C ALA A 915 7.40 -20.77 19.75
N PRO A 916 7.90 -22.01 19.79
CA PRO A 916 7.65 -23.02 18.77
C PRO A 916 6.17 -23.38 18.59
N ASN A 917 5.36 -23.18 19.63
CA ASN A 917 3.92 -23.46 19.64
C ASN A 917 3.06 -22.22 19.35
N GLY A 918 3.65 -21.05 19.13
CA GLY A 918 2.95 -19.82 18.80
C GLY A 918 2.29 -19.90 17.41
N ARG A 919 1.09 -19.36 17.27
CA ARG A 919 0.34 -19.39 15.99
C ARG A 919 1.04 -18.63 14.86
N GLY A 920 1.59 -17.47 15.16
CA GLY A 920 2.38 -16.67 14.25
C GLY A 920 3.70 -17.36 13.89
N THR A 921 4.36 -17.97 14.88
CA THR A 921 5.61 -18.73 14.68
C THR A 921 5.38 -19.95 13.78
N GLN A 922 4.31 -20.72 14.00
CA GLN A 922 3.95 -21.86 13.16
C GLN A 922 3.66 -21.41 11.71
N ARG A 923 2.95 -20.29 11.54
CA ARG A 923 2.69 -19.69 10.22
C ARG A 923 3.97 -19.26 9.55
N LEU A 924 4.83 -18.51 10.23
CA LEU A 924 6.12 -18.08 9.68
C LEU A 924 6.99 -19.27 9.28
N TYR A 925 7.06 -20.31 10.11
CA TYR A 925 7.80 -21.53 9.79
C TYR A 925 7.22 -22.23 8.54
N TYR A 926 5.89 -22.36 8.45
CA TYR A 926 5.24 -22.94 7.29
C TYR A 926 5.59 -22.20 5.99
N LEU A 927 5.54 -20.87 6.02
CA LEU A 927 5.83 -20.01 4.86
C LEU A 927 7.31 -20.09 4.49
N THR A 928 8.20 -19.88 5.43
CA THR A 928 9.64 -19.80 5.18
C THR A 928 10.24 -21.15 4.77
N SER A 929 9.74 -22.27 5.33
CA SER A 929 10.18 -23.62 4.98
C SER A 929 9.78 -24.05 3.56
N ARG A 930 8.85 -23.33 2.92
CA ARG A 930 8.30 -23.62 1.58
C ARG A 930 8.60 -22.51 0.57
N LEU A 931 9.15 -21.39 1.02
CA LEU A 931 9.47 -20.26 0.17
C LEU A 931 10.57 -20.63 -0.83
N ASN A 932 10.27 -20.49 -2.12
CA ASN A 932 11.27 -20.65 -3.16
C ASN A 932 11.89 -19.31 -3.54
N THR A 933 13.14 -19.12 -3.21
CA THR A 933 13.87 -17.89 -3.55
C THR A 933 14.55 -17.92 -4.91
N LYS A 934 14.67 -19.10 -5.55
CA LYS A 934 15.38 -19.26 -6.83
C LYS A 934 14.71 -18.45 -7.95
N GLY A 935 15.50 -17.62 -8.62
CA GLY A 935 15.03 -16.76 -9.71
C GLY A 935 14.17 -15.58 -9.25
N THR A 936 14.06 -15.32 -7.96
CA THR A 936 13.41 -14.14 -7.37
C THR A 936 14.46 -13.08 -7.02
N PRO A 937 14.06 -11.83 -6.73
CA PRO A 937 15.00 -10.80 -6.27
C PRO A 937 15.71 -11.12 -4.95
N ILE A 938 15.18 -12.09 -4.18
CA ILE A 938 15.73 -12.52 -2.88
C ILE A 938 16.40 -13.89 -2.96
N GLU A 939 16.93 -14.28 -4.12
CA GLU A 939 17.65 -15.54 -4.28
C GLU A 939 18.82 -15.63 -3.29
N GLY A 940 18.94 -16.78 -2.61
CA GLY A 940 19.91 -16.97 -1.53
C GLY A 940 19.58 -16.16 -0.27
N TRP A 941 18.28 -15.76 -0.09
CA TRP A 941 17.76 -14.98 1.06
C TRP A 941 18.42 -13.62 1.22
N ARG A 942 18.86 -13.02 0.12
CA ARG A 942 19.52 -11.73 0.10
C ARG A 942 19.01 -10.88 -1.07
N LEU A 943 18.77 -9.61 -0.82
CA LEU A 943 18.36 -8.64 -1.83
C LEU A 943 19.60 -7.91 -2.35
N PHE A 944 19.78 -7.85 -3.64
CA PHE A 944 20.83 -7.06 -4.27
C PHE A 944 20.58 -5.56 -4.07
N VAL A 945 21.61 -4.82 -3.65
CA VAL A 945 21.57 -3.37 -3.47
C VAL A 945 22.46 -2.66 -4.48
N ALA A 946 23.74 -2.92 -4.50
CA ALA A 946 24.67 -2.27 -5.42
C ALA A 946 25.88 -3.14 -5.67
N SER A 947 26.53 -2.95 -6.83
CA SER A 947 27.77 -3.63 -7.15
C SER A 947 28.73 -2.70 -7.86
N SER A 948 30.01 -2.85 -7.58
CA SER A 948 31.06 -2.21 -8.37
C SER A 948 31.15 -2.87 -9.76
N PRO A 949 31.70 -2.17 -10.77
CA PRO A 949 32.29 -2.85 -11.92
C PRO A 949 33.38 -3.85 -11.51
N ALA A 950 33.67 -4.82 -12.36
CA ALA A 950 34.87 -5.64 -12.19
C ALA A 950 36.10 -4.81 -12.53
N VAL A 951 37.09 -4.78 -11.63
CA VAL A 951 38.29 -3.96 -11.76
C VAL A 951 39.53 -4.88 -11.77
N SER A 952 40.40 -4.69 -12.76
CA SER A 952 41.69 -5.44 -12.85
C SER A 952 42.74 -4.85 -11.93
N PRO A 953 43.52 -5.67 -11.21
CA PRO A 953 44.61 -5.18 -10.39
C PRO A 953 45.78 -4.66 -11.21
N ARG A 954 46.40 -3.56 -10.77
CA ARG A 954 47.72 -3.17 -11.24
C ARG A 954 48.83 -3.90 -10.44
N ARG A 955 49.95 -4.13 -11.08
CA ARG A 955 51.16 -4.63 -10.35
C ARG A 955 51.73 -3.49 -9.51
N ALA A 956 52.10 -3.81 -8.28
CA ALA A 956 52.87 -2.86 -7.45
C ALA A 956 54.21 -2.52 -8.18
N PRO A 957 54.68 -1.28 -8.10
CA PRO A 957 56.06 -0.97 -8.52
C PRO A 957 57.05 -1.88 -7.81
N ARG A 958 58.00 -2.43 -8.55
CA ARG A 958 59.07 -3.24 -7.96
C ARG A 958 59.95 -2.44 -7.03
#